data_95d1929b7bbd0117428762158fec9e2a
#
_entry.id   95d1929b7bbd0117428762158fec9e2a
#
_cell.length_a   1.000
_cell.length_b   1.000
_cell.length_c   1.000
_cell.angle_alpha   90.00
_cell.angle_beta   90.00
_cell.angle_gamma   90.00
#
_symmetry.space_group_name_H-M   'P 1'
#
loop_
_entity.id
_entity.type
_entity.pdbx_description
1 polymer ?
#
loop_
_entity_poly.entity_id
_entity_poly.type
_entity_poly.pdbx_seq_one_letter_code
_entity_poly.pdbx_strand_id
1 'polypeptide(L)'
;MTDIENRDKYIHRDLSWLAFNGRVLEEASESENPLLEQARFLAICASNLDEFLMVRYAGIRSLQDARHNHKDAYGYYPQDIFRQLRIEVDGFIRRLYGVFEDRIKPGLVREKIYLRRCSELNSEQQKFVKRFFEGTLYPVVTPMAIDQGHPFPVLVSRTMAFAVHLERKGEPRLALVPVPANLPRLVKLPSQADTHEFILLDEVLREHLSIFFRGFELSACALFRIIRDGDLAVDEEFSPNLLKSIEEEVKKRPQARVVHLCVEEGCSPGLLEVLTDALNFPLEEVAFLRGEFDLTFLFTLAGVVPRPELVYPALLPVKLAYDNIFDRIREGDFLLHMPYQSFQPTVDLLKSAATDPDVLAVKMTLYRASEDSEIVTALKEAARRKKQVTVLVEIKARFDEERNIVWARQLEESGCHVIYGIPGVKIHSKICLVVRREEGRTRRYVHLSTGNYNEKTARVYTDLGYFTANDDFARDISDLFNVITGYSRPARWKRVISSPNDLREYFFELIDREIAFHREHHNGFVIAKMNSLEDTRIVDKLYEASRAGVRIHLIVRGICILVPGVPGLSDTITVKSVVGRFLEHSRIFFFNNNSDHRIFLSSADWMSRNFDRRIELLFEILQPELKEHLRTILEMTWKDNQKARLLLPQRTYSFLKAHEDRQSVQEFFLGYYA
;
A
#
# COMPACT_ATOMS: atom_id res chain seq x y z
N MET A 1 -1.00 -17.94 37.55
CA MET A 1 -1.48 -17.03 36.50
C MET A 1 -2.19 -17.91 35.49
N THR A 2 -3.47 -17.70 35.25
CA THR A 2 -4.20 -18.38 34.17
C THR A 2 -3.55 -18.02 32.86
N ASP A 3 -3.10 -19.02 32.10
CA ASP A 3 -2.60 -18.82 30.74
C ASP A 3 -3.71 -18.16 29.90
N ILE A 4 -3.52 -16.89 29.54
CA ILE A 4 -4.45 -16.17 28.68
C ILE A 4 -4.34 -16.82 27.28
N GLU A 5 -5.47 -17.28 26.75
CA GLU A 5 -5.48 -17.88 25.40
C GLU A 5 -5.03 -16.86 24.33
N ASN A 6 -4.37 -17.33 23.27
CA ASN A 6 -3.90 -16.46 22.20
C ASN A 6 -5.03 -15.63 21.56
N ARG A 7 -6.26 -16.17 21.51
CA ARG A 7 -7.44 -15.44 21.03
C ARG A 7 -7.78 -14.21 21.88
N ASP A 8 -7.48 -14.25 23.17
CA ASP A 8 -7.72 -13.12 24.08
C ASP A 8 -6.54 -12.15 24.13
N LYS A 9 -5.36 -12.65 23.84
CA LYS A 9 -4.10 -11.93 23.85
C LYS A 9 -3.85 -11.13 22.60
N TYR A 10 -4.35 -11.57 21.42
CA TYR A 10 -4.10 -10.94 20.14
C TYR A 10 -5.39 -10.65 19.35
N ILE A 11 -5.35 -9.59 18.57
CA ILE A 11 -6.30 -9.35 17.48
C ILE A 11 -5.77 -10.07 16.24
N HIS A 12 -6.63 -10.86 15.56
CA HIS A 12 -6.20 -11.49 14.31
C HIS A 12 -5.81 -10.43 13.27
N ARG A 13 -4.63 -10.61 12.62
CA ARG A 13 -4.04 -9.62 11.73
C ARG A 13 -4.95 -9.20 10.58
N ASP A 14 -5.71 -10.12 10.00
CA ASP A 14 -6.55 -9.84 8.84
C ASP A 14 -7.85 -9.14 9.24
N LEU A 15 -8.38 -9.40 10.44
CA LEU A 15 -9.46 -8.60 11.04
C LEU A 15 -8.98 -7.18 11.37
N SER A 16 -7.78 -7.05 11.92
CA SER A 16 -7.15 -5.75 12.16
C SER A 16 -6.93 -4.96 10.86
N TRP A 17 -6.62 -5.66 9.76
CA TRP A 17 -6.50 -5.03 8.44
C TRP A 17 -7.85 -4.50 7.93
N LEU A 18 -8.94 -5.26 8.07
CA LEU A 18 -10.28 -4.79 7.72
C LEU A 18 -10.69 -3.57 8.56
N ALA A 19 -10.38 -3.58 9.86
CA ALA A 19 -10.58 -2.44 10.74
C ALA A 19 -9.75 -1.22 10.31
N PHE A 20 -8.53 -1.42 9.78
CA PHE A 20 -7.74 -0.34 9.16
C PHE A 20 -8.44 0.22 7.93
N ASN A 21 -8.88 -0.62 6.99
CA ASN A 21 -9.59 -0.14 5.80
C ASN A 21 -10.93 0.54 6.18
N GLY A 22 -11.53 0.13 7.30
CA GLY A 22 -12.67 0.83 7.91
C GLY A 22 -12.34 2.27 8.30
N ARG A 23 -11.18 2.52 8.93
CA ARG A 23 -10.72 3.88 9.26
C ARG A 23 -10.44 4.75 8.02
N VAL A 24 -9.99 4.13 6.93
CA VAL A 24 -9.86 4.83 5.63
C VAL A 24 -11.23 5.19 5.06
N LEU A 25 -12.24 4.29 5.22
CA LEU A 25 -13.61 4.55 4.81
C LEU A 25 -14.27 5.69 5.61
N GLU A 26 -13.93 5.85 6.90
CA GLU A 26 -14.37 6.97 7.71
C GLU A 26 -13.94 8.31 7.11
N GLU A 27 -12.72 8.39 6.50
CA GLU A 27 -12.28 9.62 5.81
C GLU A 27 -13.13 9.93 4.57
N ALA A 28 -13.69 8.93 3.89
CA ALA A 28 -14.68 9.14 2.82
C ALA A 28 -16.01 9.67 3.34
N SER A 29 -16.27 9.49 4.63
CA SER A 29 -17.51 9.94 5.29
C SER A 29 -17.30 11.22 6.11
N GLU A 30 -16.08 11.74 6.22
CA GLU A 30 -15.79 12.92 7.02
C GLU A 30 -16.17 14.21 6.27
N SER A 31 -17.09 15.01 6.87
CA SER A 31 -17.64 16.21 6.23
C SER A 31 -16.64 17.35 6.06
N GLU A 32 -15.59 17.37 6.85
CA GLU A 32 -14.53 18.39 6.73
C GLU A 32 -13.60 18.12 5.54
N ASN A 33 -13.57 16.88 5.03
CA ASN A 33 -12.81 16.58 3.83
C ASN A 33 -13.51 17.11 2.57
N PRO A 34 -12.82 17.72 1.61
CA PRO A 34 -13.40 18.12 0.34
C PRO A 34 -14.06 16.95 -0.40
N LEU A 35 -15.14 17.17 -1.12
CA LEU A 35 -15.97 16.11 -1.69
C LEU A 35 -15.21 15.16 -2.63
N LEU A 36 -14.35 15.68 -3.51
CA LEU A 36 -13.57 14.83 -4.42
C LEU A 36 -12.47 14.07 -3.68
N GLU A 37 -12.02 14.55 -2.52
CA GLU A 37 -11.13 13.76 -1.66
C GLU A 37 -11.89 12.64 -0.93
N GLN A 38 -13.13 12.90 -0.48
CA GLN A 38 -14.00 11.83 0.03
C GLN A 38 -14.18 10.74 -1.02
N ALA A 39 -14.41 11.11 -2.29
CA ALA A 39 -14.48 10.16 -3.41
C ALA A 39 -13.16 9.40 -3.63
N ARG A 40 -12.00 10.06 -3.50
CA ARG A 40 -10.68 9.40 -3.55
C ARG A 40 -10.48 8.40 -2.41
N PHE A 41 -10.85 8.76 -1.18
CA PHE A 41 -10.77 7.83 -0.05
C PHE A 41 -11.63 6.59 -0.28
N LEU A 42 -12.81 6.76 -0.86
CA LEU A 42 -13.68 5.64 -1.22
C LEU A 42 -13.03 4.74 -2.28
N ALA A 43 -12.42 5.32 -3.31
CA ALA A 43 -11.66 4.58 -4.32
C ALA A 43 -10.44 3.86 -3.73
N ILE A 44 -9.72 4.47 -2.76
CA ILE A 44 -8.64 3.84 -2.01
C ILE A 44 -9.16 2.61 -1.25
N CYS A 45 -10.30 2.74 -0.56
CA CYS A 45 -10.90 1.61 0.16
C CYS A 45 -11.25 0.45 -0.76
N ALA A 46 -11.82 0.73 -1.95
CA ALA A 46 -12.14 -0.28 -2.95
C ALA A 46 -10.88 -0.98 -3.48
N SER A 47 -9.85 -0.20 -3.83
CA SER A 47 -8.56 -0.74 -4.30
C SER A 47 -7.84 -1.57 -3.24
N ASN A 48 -7.85 -1.10 -1.98
CA ASN A 48 -7.28 -1.83 -0.84
C ASN A 48 -8.01 -3.17 -0.62
N LEU A 49 -9.36 -3.17 -0.73
CA LEU A 49 -10.16 -4.39 -0.59
C LEU A 49 -9.83 -5.40 -1.69
N ASP A 50 -9.68 -4.96 -2.93
CA ASP A 50 -9.26 -5.84 -4.03
C ASP A 50 -7.92 -6.53 -3.72
N GLU A 51 -6.92 -5.77 -3.26
CA GLU A 51 -5.63 -6.34 -2.89
C GLU A 51 -5.75 -7.32 -1.71
N PHE A 52 -6.56 -7.00 -0.72
CA PHE A 52 -6.83 -7.89 0.41
C PHE A 52 -7.45 -9.21 -0.05
N LEU A 53 -8.45 -9.15 -0.92
CA LEU A 53 -9.12 -10.34 -1.48
C LEU A 53 -8.16 -11.18 -2.31
N MET A 54 -7.36 -10.55 -3.17
CA MET A 54 -6.38 -11.22 -4.03
C MET A 54 -5.29 -11.96 -3.27
N VAL A 55 -4.96 -11.52 -2.05
CA VAL A 55 -3.77 -11.98 -1.36
C VAL A 55 -4.10 -12.66 -0.03
N ARG A 56 -4.72 -11.91 0.88
CA ARG A 56 -4.91 -12.38 2.26
C ARG A 56 -6.09 -13.32 2.38
N TYR A 57 -7.22 -12.89 1.84
CA TYR A 57 -8.44 -13.71 1.81
C TYR A 57 -8.21 -15.00 0.99
N ALA A 58 -7.55 -14.89 -0.17
CA ALA A 58 -7.15 -16.02 -1.01
C ALA A 58 -6.27 -17.02 -0.24
N GLY A 59 -5.24 -16.52 0.46
CA GLY A 59 -4.34 -17.40 1.22
C GLY A 59 -5.05 -18.17 2.35
N ILE A 60 -5.96 -17.52 3.11
CA ILE A 60 -6.73 -18.20 4.16
C ILE A 60 -7.70 -19.22 3.56
N ARG A 61 -8.34 -18.89 2.43
CA ARG A 61 -9.18 -19.82 1.69
C ARG A 61 -8.40 -21.07 1.25
N SER A 62 -7.20 -20.90 0.74
CA SER A 62 -6.34 -22.02 0.34
C SER A 62 -5.98 -22.94 1.52
N LEU A 63 -5.73 -22.38 2.71
CA LEU A 63 -5.50 -23.15 3.94
C LEU A 63 -6.74 -23.92 4.40
N GLN A 64 -7.93 -23.32 4.26
CA GLN A 64 -9.20 -23.98 4.56
C GLN A 64 -9.43 -25.16 3.62
N ASP A 65 -9.25 -24.98 2.30
CA ASP A 65 -9.45 -26.02 1.30
C ASP A 65 -8.47 -27.18 1.45
N ALA A 66 -7.23 -26.89 1.83
CA ALA A 66 -6.23 -27.89 2.18
C ALA A 66 -6.54 -28.62 3.50
N ARG A 67 -7.66 -28.30 4.15
CA ARG A 67 -8.08 -28.83 5.45
C ARG A 67 -6.97 -28.77 6.51
N HIS A 68 -6.23 -27.67 6.52
CA HIS A 68 -5.17 -27.43 7.48
C HIS A 68 -5.75 -27.39 8.90
N ASN A 69 -5.34 -28.33 9.76
CA ASN A 69 -5.94 -28.55 11.07
C ASN A 69 -5.03 -28.07 12.22
N HIS A 70 -4.33 -26.95 12.03
CA HIS A 70 -3.53 -26.32 13.07
C HIS A 70 -3.99 -24.89 13.28
N LYS A 71 -3.99 -24.45 14.54
CA LYS A 71 -4.25 -23.05 14.89
C LYS A 71 -3.08 -22.19 14.42
N ASP A 72 -3.41 -21.00 13.93
CA ASP A 72 -2.42 -19.96 13.64
C ASP A 72 -1.82 -19.35 14.93
N ALA A 73 -0.91 -18.39 14.76
CA ALA A 73 -0.27 -17.70 15.88
C ALA A 73 -1.27 -16.93 16.78
N TYR A 74 -2.46 -16.63 16.27
CA TYR A 74 -3.53 -15.91 16.98
C TYR A 74 -4.56 -16.86 17.63
N GLY A 75 -4.38 -18.18 17.48
CA GLY A 75 -5.24 -19.20 18.08
C GLY A 75 -6.48 -19.59 17.27
N TYR A 76 -6.54 -19.26 15.97
CA TYR A 76 -7.68 -19.57 15.10
C TYR A 76 -7.37 -20.75 14.18
N TYR A 77 -8.37 -21.62 13.96
CA TYR A 77 -8.35 -22.56 12.84
C TYR A 77 -8.68 -21.85 11.53
N PRO A 78 -8.15 -22.29 10.36
CA PRO A 78 -8.43 -21.67 9.06
C PRO A 78 -9.91 -21.53 8.74
N GLN A 79 -10.73 -22.54 9.05
CA GLN A 79 -12.18 -22.50 8.81
C GLN A 79 -12.90 -21.44 9.67
N ASP A 80 -12.47 -21.25 10.92
CA ASP A 80 -13.10 -20.28 11.83
C ASP A 80 -12.81 -18.86 11.38
N ILE A 81 -11.53 -18.57 11.09
CA ILE A 81 -11.15 -17.24 10.65
C ILE A 81 -11.68 -16.92 9.25
N PHE A 82 -11.75 -17.90 8.32
CA PHE A 82 -12.33 -17.69 7.01
C PHE A 82 -13.81 -17.32 7.10
N ARG A 83 -14.60 -18.05 7.91
CA ARG A 83 -16.01 -17.74 8.14
C ARG A 83 -16.20 -16.31 8.70
N GLN A 84 -15.39 -15.92 9.67
CA GLN A 84 -15.46 -14.58 10.26
C GLN A 84 -15.07 -13.52 9.24
N LEU A 85 -13.99 -13.73 8.48
CA LEU A 85 -13.54 -12.80 7.45
C LEU A 85 -14.57 -12.60 6.35
N ARG A 86 -15.29 -13.66 5.94
CA ARG A 86 -16.37 -13.54 4.95
C ARG A 86 -17.47 -12.59 5.44
N ILE A 87 -17.93 -12.76 6.67
CA ILE A 87 -18.95 -11.89 7.27
C ILE A 87 -18.47 -10.43 7.32
N GLU A 88 -17.22 -10.21 7.76
CA GLU A 88 -16.64 -8.86 7.85
C GLU A 88 -16.41 -8.21 6.48
N VAL A 89 -15.98 -8.97 5.47
CA VAL A 89 -15.82 -8.52 4.09
C VAL A 89 -17.17 -8.11 3.51
N ASP A 90 -18.20 -8.94 3.63
CA ASP A 90 -19.55 -8.63 3.16
C ASP A 90 -20.12 -7.39 3.87
N GLY A 91 -19.89 -7.28 5.18
CA GLY A 91 -20.25 -6.10 5.95
C GLY A 91 -19.50 -4.85 5.50
N PHE A 92 -18.23 -4.98 5.18
CA PHE A 92 -17.42 -3.88 4.68
C PHE A 92 -17.88 -3.41 3.29
N ILE A 93 -18.16 -4.35 2.37
CA ILE A 93 -18.69 -4.04 1.03
C ILE A 93 -20.00 -3.24 1.16
N ARG A 94 -20.95 -3.71 1.99
CA ARG A 94 -22.21 -2.99 2.22
C ARG A 94 -21.98 -1.55 2.72
N ARG A 95 -21.07 -1.34 3.68
CA ARG A 95 -20.74 0.01 4.16
C ARG A 95 -20.09 0.86 3.09
N LEU A 96 -19.16 0.29 2.30
CA LEU A 96 -18.46 0.97 1.21
C LEU A 96 -19.45 1.52 0.18
N TYR A 97 -20.38 0.68 -0.28
CA TYR A 97 -21.40 1.08 -1.23
C TYR A 97 -22.48 1.98 -0.62
N GLY A 98 -22.80 1.81 0.67
CA GLY A 98 -23.67 2.71 1.41
C GLY A 98 -23.10 4.14 1.44
N VAL A 99 -21.81 4.31 1.72
CA VAL A 99 -21.16 5.63 1.67
C VAL A 99 -21.23 6.24 0.25
N PHE A 100 -21.05 5.42 -0.79
CA PHE A 100 -21.18 5.89 -2.17
C PHE A 100 -22.60 6.40 -2.49
N GLU A 101 -23.62 5.57 -2.26
CA GLU A 101 -25.00 5.87 -2.63
C GLU A 101 -25.64 6.97 -1.75
N ASP A 102 -25.39 6.93 -0.45
CA ASP A 102 -26.07 7.83 0.51
C ASP A 102 -25.34 9.17 0.69
N ARG A 103 -24.08 9.26 0.35
CA ARG A 103 -23.27 10.44 0.61
C ARG A 103 -22.54 10.98 -0.61
N ILE A 104 -21.68 10.20 -1.25
CA ILE A 104 -20.83 10.70 -2.34
C ILE A 104 -21.68 11.07 -3.55
N LYS A 105 -22.52 10.19 -4.02
CA LYS A 105 -23.36 10.40 -5.20
C LYS A 105 -24.32 11.60 -5.05
N PRO A 106 -25.05 11.76 -3.92
CA PRO A 106 -25.84 12.95 -3.68
C PRO A 106 -24.99 14.23 -3.53
N GLY A 107 -23.78 14.11 -2.96
CA GLY A 107 -22.81 15.19 -2.89
C GLY A 107 -22.40 15.69 -4.27
N LEU A 108 -22.02 14.77 -5.16
CA LEU A 108 -21.65 15.08 -6.54
C LEU A 108 -22.80 15.80 -7.27
N VAL A 109 -24.03 15.33 -7.10
CA VAL A 109 -25.23 15.98 -7.71
C VAL A 109 -25.39 17.43 -7.22
N ARG A 110 -25.20 17.70 -5.93
CA ARG A 110 -25.24 19.08 -5.38
C ARG A 110 -24.19 19.98 -6.02
N GLU A 111 -23.02 19.42 -6.36
CA GLU A 111 -21.93 20.14 -7.02
C GLU A 111 -22.03 20.08 -8.55
N LYS A 112 -23.20 19.71 -9.11
CA LYS A 112 -23.46 19.61 -10.55
C LYS A 112 -22.52 18.65 -11.28
N ILE A 113 -22.11 17.58 -10.60
CA ILE A 113 -21.32 16.47 -11.14
C ILE A 113 -22.28 15.26 -11.22
N TYR A 114 -22.52 14.76 -12.40
CA TYR A 114 -23.52 13.71 -12.64
C TYR A 114 -22.91 12.45 -13.24
N LEU A 115 -23.25 11.31 -12.66
CA LEU A 115 -23.09 9.99 -13.27
C LEU A 115 -24.44 9.61 -13.90
N ARG A 116 -24.53 9.67 -15.22
CA ARG A 116 -25.77 9.44 -15.97
C ARG A 116 -25.94 7.97 -16.34
N ARG A 117 -27.18 7.53 -16.38
CA ARG A 117 -27.60 6.31 -17.07
C ARG A 117 -28.04 6.63 -18.49
N CYS A 118 -28.03 5.64 -19.38
CA CYS A 118 -28.46 5.84 -20.76
C CYS A 118 -29.89 6.38 -20.85
N SER A 119 -30.79 5.98 -19.95
CA SER A 119 -32.17 6.46 -19.86
C SER A 119 -32.33 7.93 -19.49
N GLU A 120 -31.27 8.57 -18.91
CA GLU A 120 -31.28 9.96 -18.45
C GLU A 120 -30.63 10.92 -19.45
N LEU A 121 -30.14 10.41 -20.58
CA LEU A 121 -29.41 11.20 -21.57
C LEU A 121 -30.35 12.06 -22.41
N ASN A 122 -29.95 13.32 -22.63
CA ASN A 122 -30.59 14.18 -23.61
C ASN A 122 -30.21 13.78 -25.04
N SER A 123 -30.88 14.37 -26.05
CA SER A 123 -30.71 14.01 -27.46
C SER A 123 -29.27 14.22 -28.00
N GLU A 124 -28.55 15.19 -27.49
CA GLU A 124 -27.15 15.44 -27.87
C GLU A 124 -26.22 14.36 -27.28
N GLN A 125 -26.42 14.05 -26.01
CA GLN A 125 -25.69 13.00 -25.31
C GLN A 125 -25.95 11.63 -25.89
N GLN A 126 -27.19 11.31 -26.26
CA GLN A 126 -27.56 10.07 -26.96
C GLN A 126 -26.80 9.93 -28.26
N LYS A 127 -26.75 11.00 -29.08
CA LYS A 127 -26.00 11.01 -30.34
C LYS A 127 -24.49 10.84 -30.09
N PHE A 128 -23.96 11.46 -29.02
CA PHE A 128 -22.57 11.29 -28.63
C PHE A 128 -22.27 9.84 -28.22
N VAL A 129 -23.05 9.26 -27.31
CA VAL A 129 -22.88 7.89 -26.84
C VAL A 129 -22.99 6.89 -27.98
N LYS A 130 -23.94 7.07 -28.90
CA LYS A 130 -24.06 6.23 -30.10
C LYS A 130 -22.79 6.28 -30.98
N ARG A 131 -22.28 7.49 -31.27
CA ARG A 131 -21.03 7.64 -32.03
C ARG A 131 -19.82 7.06 -31.31
N PHE A 132 -19.75 7.24 -29.98
CA PHE A 132 -18.69 6.68 -29.15
C PHE A 132 -18.77 5.14 -29.18
N PHE A 133 -19.96 4.57 -29.03
CA PHE A 133 -20.16 3.14 -29.16
C PHE A 133 -19.72 2.61 -30.53
N GLU A 134 -20.25 3.16 -31.63
CA GLU A 134 -19.96 2.69 -32.99
C GLU A 134 -18.48 2.88 -33.38
N GLY A 135 -17.85 4.01 -33.02
CA GLY A 135 -16.51 4.35 -33.43
C GLY A 135 -15.38 3.91 -32.51
N THR A 136 -15.69 3.67 -31.24
CA THR A 136 -14.66 3.35 -30.22
C THR A 136 -14.92 2.04 -29.52
N LEU A 137 -16.12 1.81 -28.97
CA LEU A 137 -16.38 0.67 -28.11
C LEU A 137 -16.64 -0.59 -28.92
N TYR A 138 -17.50 -0.53 -29.93
CA TYR A 138 -17.88 -1.67 -30.75
C TYR A 138 -16.68 -2.38 -31.43
N PRO A 139 -15.70 -1.68 -32.02
CA PRO A 139 -14.51 -2.32 -32.61
C PRO A 139 -13.58 -3.03 -31.61
N VAL A 140 -13.64 -2.65 -30.33
CA VAL A 140 -12.76 -3.17 -29.26
C VAL A 140 -13.37 -4.36 -28.54
N VAL A 141 -14.70 -4.38 -28.42
CA VAL A 141 -15.42 -5.44 -27.69
C VAL A 141 -15.57 -6.69 -28.56
N THR A 142 -15.13 -7.81 -28.01
CA THR A 142 -15.33 -9.14 -28.65
C THR A 142 -16.23 -9.99 -27.77
N PRO A 143 -17.49 -10.19 -28.13
CA PRO A 143 -18.37 -11.16 -27.45
C PRO A 143 -17.83 -12.57 -27.62
N MET A 144 -17.94 -13.39 -26.57
CA MET A 144 -17.46 -14.76 -26.54
C MET A 144 -18.65 -15.69 -26.28
N ALA A 145 -19.04 -16.48 -27.29
CA ALA A 145 -20.02 -17.51 -27.10
C ALA A 145 -19.49 -18.64 -26.22
N ILE A 146 -20.34 -19.25 -25.42
CA ILE A 146 -19.98 -20.38 -24.55
C ILE A 146 -20.86 -21.56 -24.98
N ASP A 147 -20.20 -22.61 -25.51
CA ASP A 147 -20.82 -23.87 -25.92
C ASP A 147 -19.78 -25.00 -25.87
N GLN A 148 -20.11 -26.18 -26.34
CA GLN A 148 -19.22 -27.34 -26.37
C GLN A 148 -17.93 -27.11 -27.17
N GLY A 149 -17.95 -26.24 -28.18
CA GLY A 149 -16.76 -25.87 -28.98
C GLY A 149 -16.02 -24.67 -28.47
N HIS A 150 -16.63 -23.89 -27.57
CA HIS A 150 -16.09 -22.65 -26.99
C HIS A 150 -16.24 -22.69 -25.48
N PRO A 151 -15.25 -23.25 -24.76
CA PRO A 151 -15.29 -23.31 -23.31
C PRO A 151 -15.26 -21.91 -22.68
N PHE A 152 -15.65 -21.82 -21.41
CA PHE A 152 -15.65 -20.57 -20.67
C PHE A 152 -14.23 -19.92 -20.71
N PRO A 153 -14.11 -18.67 -21.15
CA PRO A 153 -12.82 -18.02 -21.36
C PRO A 153 -12.11 -17.73 -20.04
N VAL A 154 -10.79 -17.68 -20.09
CA VAL A 154 -9.97 -17.25 -18.95
C VAL A 154 -10.09 -15.73 -18.80
N LEU A 155 -10.86 -15.31 -17.80
CA LEU A 155 -10.96 -13.90 -17.41
C LEU A 155 -9.86 -13.57 -16.38
N VAL A 156 -9.14 -12.48 -16.58
CA VAL A 156 -8.12 -12.01 -15.62
C VAL A 156 -8.77 -11.46 -14.34
N SER A 157 -8.01 -11.37 -13.25
CA SER A 157 -8.50 -10.77 -12.00
C SER A 157 -8.99 -9.34 -12.22
N ARG A 158 -10.04 -8.92 -11.50
CA ARG A 158 -10.73 -7.63 -11.62
C ARG A 158 -11.52 -7.42 -12.92
N THR A 159 -11.60 -8.41 -13.80
CA THR A 159 -12.45 -8.31 -14.99
C THR A 159 -13.90 -8.12 -14.59
N MET A 160 -14.54 -7.14 -15.22
CA MET A 160 -16.00 -7.02 -15.30
C MET A 160 -16.47 -7.55 -16.65
N ALA A 161 -17.55 -8.29 -16.68
CA ALA A 161 -18.16 -8.77 -17.91
C ALA A 161 -19.66 -8.93 -17.74
N PHE A 162 -20.38 -8.81 -18.84
CA PHE A 162 -21.78 -9.22 -18.89
C PHE A 162 -21.86 -10.70 -19.23
N ALA A 163 -22.56 -11.47 -18.41
CA ALA A 163 -23.08 -12.76 -18.78
C ALA A 163 -24.42 -12.53 -19.48
N VAL A 164 -24.59 -13.08 -20.65
CA VAL A 164 -25.76 -12.82 -21.52
C VAL A 164 -26.41 -14.13 -21.91
N HIS A 165 -27.68 -14.27 -21.58
CA HIS A 165 -28.51 -15.38 -22.01
C HIS A 165 -29.22 -15.00 -23.29
N LEU A 166 -28.98 -15.76 -24.33
CA LEU A 166 -29.50 -15.55 -25.66
C LEU A 166 -30.46 -16.68 -26.02
N GLU A 167 -31.48 -16.39 -26.77
CA GLU A 167 -32.44 -17.38 -27.25
C GLU A 167 -32.60 -17.28 -28.75
N ARG A 168 -32.61 -18.42 -29.40
CA ARG A 168 -32.93 -18.55 -30.83
C ARG A 168 -33.73 -19.79 -31.07
N LYS A 169 -34.98 -19.63 -31.56
CA LYS A 169 -35.92 -20.72 -31.83
C LYS A 169 -36.15 -21.67 -30.64
N GLY A 170 -36.13 -21.11 -29.40
CA GLY A 170 -36.33 -21.90 -28.19
C GLY A 170 -35.04 -22.58 -27.67
N GLU A 171 -33.88 -22.44 -28.35
CA GLU A 171 -32.61 -22.97 -27.89
C GLU A 171 -31.85 -21.89 -27.10
N PRO A 172 -31.53 -22.13 -25.80
CA PRO A 172 -30.75 -21.21 -25.01
C PRO A 172 -29.27 -21.24 -25.40
N ARG A 173 -28.64 -20.10 -25.41
CA ARG A 173 -27.22 -19.91 -25.63
C ARG A 173 -26.66 -18.95 -24.58
N LEU A 174 -25.41 -19.13 -24.21
CA LEU A 174 -24.70 -18.25 -23.30
C LEU A 174 -23.58 -17.50 -24.03
N ALA A 175 -23.42 -16.25 -23.71
CA ALA A 175 -22.27 -15.47 -24.17
C ALA A 175 -21.73 -14.58 -23.04
N LEU A 176 -20.44 -14.23 -23.12
CA LEU A 176 -19.81 -13.22 -22.27
C LEU A 176 -19.44 -12.01 -23.11
N VAL A 177 -19.63 -10.83 -22.53
CA VAL A 177 -19.20 -9.56 -23.11
C VAL A 177 -18.33 -8.84 -22.09
N PRO A 178 -16.98 -8.91 -22.22
CA PRO A 178 -16.09 -8.25 -21.27
C PRO A 178 -16.16 -6.74 -21.43
N VAL A 179 -16.12 -6.01 -20.31
CA VAL A 179 -15.91 -4.57 -20.28
C VAL A 179 -14.43 -4.29 -20.54
N PRO A 180 -14.07 -3.56 -21.62
CA PRO A 180 -12.67 -3.34 -21.98
C PRO A 180 -11.90 -2.56 -20.92
N ALA A 181 -10.86 -3.17 -20.34
CA ALA A 181 -10.00 -2.52 -19.33
C ALA A 181 -9.00 -1.51 -19.94
N ASN A 182 -8.75 -1.56 -21.23
CA ASN A 182 -7.85 -0.64 -21.96
C ASN A 182 -8.54 0.66 -22.42
N LEU A 183 -9.84 0.80 -22.20
CA LEU A 183 -10.58 2.04 -22.41
C LEU A 183 -10.88 2.72 -21.07
N PRO A 184 -10.93 4.06 -21.01
CA PRO A 184 -11.37 4.78 -19.82
C PRO A 184 -12.80 4.38 -19.44
N ARG A 185 -12.97 3.88 -18.21
CA ARG A 185 -14.31 3.47 -17.75
C ARG A 185 -15.26 4.65 -17.55
N LEU A 186 -14.72 5.83 -17.17
CA LEU A 186 -15.47 7.06 -17.01
C LEU A 186 -15.43 7.86 -18.32
N VAL A 187 -16.56 7.94 -19.02
CA VAL A 187 -16.69 8.66 -20.29
C VAL A 187 -17.35 10.02 -20.03
N LYS A 188 -16.65 11.11 -20.40
CA LYS A 188 -17.19 12.47 -20.26
C LYS A 188 -18.21 12.74 -21.37
N LEU A 189 -19.40 13.20 -20.97
CA LEU A 189 -20.49 13.59 -21.85
C LEU A 189 -20.42 15.08 -22.23
N PRO A 190 -20.98 15.46 -23.39
CA PRO A 190 -21.29 16.86 -23.67
C PRO A 190 -22.17 17.43 -22.55
N SER A 191 -21.76 18.58 -22.00
CA SER A 191 -22.44 19.21 -20.87
C SER A 191 -22.36 20.72 -20.95
N GLN A 192 -23.25 21.42 -20.23
CA GLN A 192 -23.21 22.88 -20.11
C GLN A 192 -21.97 23.34 -19.34
N ALA A 193 -21.58 24.60 -19.46
CA ALA A 193 -20.33 25.14 -18.94
C ALA A 193 -20.11 24.87 -17.42
N ASP A 194 -21.20 24.91 -16.63
CA ASP A 194 -21.15 24.76 -15.16
C ASP A 194 -21.47 23.34 -14.68
N THR A 195 -21.60 22.37 -15.60
CA THR A 195 -21.95 20.99 -15.24
C THR A 195 -20.88 20.04 -15.75
N HIS A 196 -20.68 18.96 -15.00
CA HIS A 196 -19.76 17.88 -15.37
C HIS A 196 -20.56 16.57 -15.42
N GLU A 197 -20.80 16.08 -16.62
CA GLU A 197 -21.62 14.89 -16.83
C GLU A 197 -20.78 13.73 -17.38
N PHE A 198 -20.98 12.57 -16.82
CA PHE A 198 -20.24 11.36 -17.14
C PHE A 198 -21.19 10.18 -17.27
N ILE A 199 -20.77 9.18 -18.04
CA ILE A 199 -21.39 7.87 -18.11
C ILE A 199 -20.32 6.79 -17.95
N LEU A 200 -20.66 5.68 -17.32
CA LEU A 200 -19.74 4.54 -17.21
C LEU A 200 -19.76 3.72 -18.50
N LEU A 201 -18.62 3.16 -18.85
CA LEU A 201 -18.44 2.35 -20.05
C LEU A 201 -19.32 1.11 -20.07
N ASP A 202 -19.49 0.48 -18.89
CA ASP A 202 -20.37 -0.66 -18.69
C ASP A 202 -21.85 -0.30 -18.93
N GLU A 203 -22.28 0.91 -18.58
CA GLU A 203 -23.63 1.39 -18.88
C GLU A 203 -23.86 1.58 -20.39
N VAL A 204 -22.87 2.16 -21.09
CA VAL A 204 -22.91 2.29 -22.56
C VAL A 204 -22.95 0.92 -23.22
N LEU A 205 -22.15 -0.04 -22.71
CA LEU A 205 -22.11 -1.40 -23.26
C LEU A 205 -23.43 -2.12 -23.04
N ARG A 206 -24.04 -2.01 -21.85
CA ARG A 206 -25.35 -2.60 -21.51
C ARG A 206 -26.45 -2.21 -22.50
N GLU A 207 -26.55 -0.91 -22.79
CA GLU A 207 -27.57 -0.37 -23.72
C GLU A 207 -27.45 -0.94 -25.12
N HIS A 208 -26.23 -1.32 -25.53
CA HIS A 208 -25.94 -1.77 -26.89
C HIS A 208 -25.65 -3.27 -27.01
N LEU A 209 -25.84 -4.07 -25.95
CA LEU A 209 -25.56 -5.52 -25.95
C LEU A 209 -26.21 -6.25 -27.09
N SER A 210 -27.47 -5.92 -27.41
CA SER A 210 -28.25 -6.57 -28.48
C SER A 210 -27.62 -6.44 -29.88
N ILE A 211 -26.80 -5.40 -30.09
CA ILE A 211 -26.15 -5.16 -31.40
C ILE A 211 -25.12 -6.26 -31.73
N PHE A 212 -24.50 -6.82 -30.69
CA PHE A 212 -23.51 -7.91 -30.88
C PHE A 212 -24.12 -9.25 -31.22
N PHE A 213 -25.44 -9.44 -30.97
CA PHE A 213 -26.12 -10.75 -31.08
C PHE A 213 -27.26 -10.73 -32.09
N ARG A 214 -26.99 -10.21 -33.30
CA ARG A 214 -27.99 -10.12 -34.35
C ARG A 214 -28.59 -11.51 -34.69
N GLY A 215 -29.91 -11.61 -34.64
CA GLY A 215 -30.65 -12.86 -34.92
C GLY A 215 -30.84 -13.73 -33.68
N PHE A 216 -30.49 -13.26 -32.51
CA PHE A 216 -30.83 -13.83 -31.21
C PHE A 216 -31.66 -12.83 -30.40
N GLU A 217 -32.50 -13.33 -29.54
CA GLU A 217 -33.20 -12.56 -28.53
C GLU A 217 -32.38 -12.60 -27.24
N LEU A 218 -32.16 -11.44 -26.62
CA LEU A 218 -31.48 -11.31 -25.34
C LEU A 218 -32.52 -11.48 -24.24
N SER A 219 -32.56 -12.66 -23.59
CA SER A 219 -33.57 -13.02 -22.59
C SER A 219 -33.16 -12.59 -21.17
N ALA A 220 -31.86 -12.56 -20.86
CA ALA A 220 -31.34 -12.05 -19.60
C ALA A 220 -29.88 -11.59 -19.74
N CYS A 221 -29.49 -10.63 -18.94
CA CYS A 221 -28.09 -10.28 -18.77
C CYS A 221 -27.80 -9.86 -17.31
N ALA A 222 -26.58 -10.09 -16.86
CA ALA A 222 -26.10 -9.62 -15.56
C ALA A 222 -24.63 -9.22 -15.66
N LEU A 223 -24.29 -8.07 -15.08
CA LEU A 223 -22.91 -7.68 -14.87
C LEU A 223 -22.32 -8.49 -13.72
N PHE A 224 -21.10 -8.98 -13.90
CA PHE A 224 -20.35 -9.64 -12.83
C PHE A 224 -18.90 -9.21 -12.82
N ARG A 225 -18.25 -9.39 -11.67
CA ARG A 225 -16.83 -9.07 -11.46
C ARG A 225 -16.16 -10.20 -10.69
N ILE A 226 -14.98 -10.60 -11.13
CA ILE A 226 -14.19 -11.65 -10.47
C ILE A 226 -12.89 -11.10 -9.88
N ILE A 227 -12.50 -11.66 -8.75
CA ILE A 227 -11.18 -11.51 -8.17
C ILE A 227 -10.53 -12.89 -8.09
N ARG A 228 -9.27 -12.99 -8.56
CA ARG A 228 -8.50 -14.23 -8.52
C ARG A 228 -7.39 -14.13 -7.47
N ASP A 229 -6.89 -15.28 -7.04
CA ASP A 229 -5.68 -15.36 -6.24
C ASP A 229 -4.52 -14.68 -6.98
N GLY A 230 -3.88 -13.74 -6.32
CA GLY A 230 -2.79 -12.92 -6.88
C GLY A 230 -1.41 -13.30 -6.34
N ASP A 231 -1.33 -14.28 -5.43
CA ASP A 231 -0.03 -14.67 -4.88
C ASP A 231 0.77 -15.51 -5.90
N LEU A 232 2.09 -15.34 -5.89
CA LEU A 232 3.00 -16.06 -6.77
C LEU A 232 3.62 -17.23 -6.01
N ALA A 233 3.48 -18.43 -6.56
CA ALA A 233 4.05 -19.65 -6.02
C ALA A 233 5.46 -19.91 -6.65
N VAL A 234 6.44 -19.04 -6.38
CA VAL A 234 7.82 -19.22 -6.86
C VAL A 234 8.60 -19.99 -5.82
N ASP A 235 9.16 -21.14 -6.21
CA ASP A 235 10.17 -21.85 -5.44
C ASP A 235 11.54 -21.21 -5.66
N GLU A 236 11.92 -20.32 -4.72
CA GLU A 236 13.12 -19.49 -4.84
C GLU A 236 14.41 -20.26 -4.56
N GLU A 237 14.35 -21.30 -3.73
CA GLU A 237 15.54 -22.06 -3.32
C GLU A 237 16.05 -22.95 -4.45
N PHE A 238 15.16 -23.47 -5.29
CA PHE A 238 15.49 -24.36 -6.39
C PHE A 238 15.50 -23.70 -7.77
N SER A 239 15.24 -22.38 -7.83
CA SER A 239 15.21 -21.65 -9.09
C SER A 239 16.61 -21.25 -9.55
N PRO A 240 17.13 -21.78 -10.66
CA PRO A 240 18.44 -21.40 -11.21
C PRO A 240 18.45 -19.98 -11.78
N ASN A 241 17.28 -19.40 -12.07
CA ASN A 241 17.11 -18.05 -12.58
C ASN A 241 15.82 -17.45 -12.05
N LEU A 242 15.92 -16.70 -10.94
CA LEU A 242 14.79 -16.10 -10.23
C LEU A 242 13.95 -15.17 -11.14
N LEU A 243 14.61 -14.38 -12.00
CA LEU A 243 13.93 -13.48 -12.93
C LEU A 243 12.98 -14.27 -13.87
N LYS A 244 13.50 -15.33 -14.50
CA LYS A 244 12.72 -16.15 -15.42
C LYS A 244 11.56 -16.85 -14.71
N SER A 245 11.79 -17.37 -13.52
CA SER A 245 10.74 -18.04 -12.73
C SER A 245 9.62 -17.08 -12.35
N ILE A 246 9.94 -15.84 -12.00
CA ILE A 246 8.92 -14.81 -11.72
C ILE A 246 8.15 -14.46 -13.00
N GLU A 247 8.81 -14.31 -14.15
CA GLU A 247 8.15 -14.06 -15.44
C GLU A 247 7.17 -15.19 -15.80
N GLU A 248 7.53 -16.43 -15.56
CA GLU A 248 6.67 -17.61 -15.81
C GLU A 248 5.45 -17.64 -14.88
N GLU A 249 5.64 -17.36 -13.59
CA GLU A 249 4.53 -17.34 -12.63
C GLU A 249 3.57 -16.16 -12.88
N VAL A 250 4.09 -14.99 -13.23
CA VAL A 250 3.24 -13.84 -13.61
C VAL A 250 2.33 -14.19 -14.80
N LYS A 251 2.83 -14.94 -15.78
CA LYS A 251 2.04 -15.43 -16.93
C LYS A 251 0.94 -16.43 -16.53
N LYS A 252 1.09 -17.17 -15.43
CA LYS A 252 0.08 -18.11 -14.92
C LYS A 252 -1.03 -17.44 -14.09
N ARG A 253 -0.78 -16.25 -13.56
CA ARG A 253 -1.71 -15.50 -12.69
C ARG A 253 -3.15 -15.38 -13.25
N PRO A 254 -3.38 -15.20 -14.57
CA PRO A 254 -4.73 -15.17 -15.13
C PRO A 254 -5.53 -16.47 -14.95
N GLN A 255 -4.85 -17.61 -14.75
CA GLN A 255 -5.48 -18.92 -14.56
C GLN A 255 -5.67 -19.29 -13.08
N ALA A 256 -5.23 -18.42 -12.16
CA ALA A 256 -5.38 -18.64 -10.74
C ALA A 256 -6.87 -18.76 -10.33
N ARG A 257 -7.14 -19.42 -9.21
CA ARG A 257 -8.49 -19.64 -8.68
C ARG A 257 -9.25 -18.33 -8.48
N VAL A 258 -10.55 -18.33 -8.75
CA VAL A 258 -11.46 -17.24 -8.36
C VAL A 258 -11.67 -17.31 -6.85
N VAL A 259 -11.44 -16.21 -6.17
CA VAL A 259 -11.56 -16.09 -4.71
C VAL A 259 -12.72 -15.21 -4.27
N HIS A 260 -13.21 -14.36 -5.16
CA HIS A 260 -14.41 -13.55 -4.94
C HIS A 260 -15.16 -13.35 -6.27
N LEU A 261 -16.46 -13.58 -6.23
CA LEU A 261 -17.39 -13.36 -7.33
C LEU A 261 -18.46 -12.40 -6.86
N CYS A 262 -18.58 -11.28 -7.55
CA CYS A 262 -19.65 -10.30 -7.35
C CYS A 262 -20.55 -10.30 -8.58
N VAL A 263 -21.85 -10.41 -8.39
CA VAL A 263 -22.86 -10.46 -9.46
C VAL A 263 -23.91 -9.38 -9.21
N GLU A 264 -24.45 -8.82 -10.27
CA GLU A 264 -25.53 -7.84 -10.20
C GLU A 264 -26.77 -8.41 -9.50
N GLU A 265 -27.36 -7.63 -8.61
CA GLU A 265 -28.60 -7.98 -7.94
C GLU A 265 -29.73 -8.18 -8.96
N GLY A 266 -30.50 -9.24 -8.80
CA GLY A 266 -31.55 -9.59 -9.76
C GLY A 266 -31.09 -10.49 -10.93
N CYS A 267 -29.85 -10.97 -10.92
CA CYS A 267 -29.37 -11.99 -11.84
C CYS A 267 -30.32 -13.21 -11.84
N SER A 268 -30.69 -13.72 -13.02
CA SER A 268 -31.54 -14.88 -13.11
C SER A 268 -30.86 -16.12 -12.53
N PRO A 269 -31.61 -17.03 -11.85
CA PRO A 269 -31.02 -18.24 -11.25
C PRO A 269 -30.24 -19.10 -12.24
N GLY A 270 -30.74 -19.30 -13.45
CA GLY A 270 -30.06 -20.10 -14.47
C GLY A 270 -28.74 -19.48 -14.95
N LEU A 271 -28.66 -18.13 -15.06
CA LEU A 271 -27.43 -17.45 -15.43
C LEU A 271 -26.40 -17.50 -14.28
N LEU A 272 -26.87 -17.39 -13.04
CA LEU A 272 -26.04 -17.48 -11.84
C LEU A 272 -25.43 -18.88 -11.70
N GLU A 273 -26.23 -19.95 -11.88
CA GLU A 273 -25.77 -21.35 -11.84
C GLU A 273 -24.67 -21.60 -12.88
N VAL A 274 -24.86 -21.17 -14.11
CA VAL A 274 -23.86 -21.31 -15.16
C VAL A 274 -22.57 -20.57 -14.84
N LEU A 275 -22.67 -19.37 -14.29
CA LEU A 275 -21.47 -18.60 -13.87
C LEU A 275 -20.70 -19.29 -12.73
N THR A 276 -21.41 -19.78 -11.72
CA THR A 276 -20.79 -20.44 -10.55
C THR A 276 -20.14 -21.76 -10.95
N ASP A 277 -20.79 -22.55 -11.78
CA ASP A 277 -20.24 -23.80 -12.31
C ASP A 277 -18.99 -23.57 -13.16
N ALA A 278 -19.08 -22.63 -14.12
CA ALA A 278 -17.98 -22.35 -15.02
C ALA A 278 -16.74 -21.75 -14.29
N LEU A 279 -16.96 -21.00 -13.22
CA LEU A 279 -15.90 -20.42 -12.39
C LEU A 279 -15.46 -21.33 -11.24
N ASN A 280 -16.11 -22.50 -11.06
CA ASN A 280 -15.92 -23.39 -9.92
C ASN A 280 -15.98 -22.63 -8.59
N PHE A 281 -17.07 -21.84 -8.43
CA PHE A 281 -17.25 -20.96 -7.28
C PHE A 281 -18.53 -21.33 -6.51
N PRO A 282 -18.48 -21.45 -5.16
CA PRO A 282 -19.65 -21.82 -4.36
C PRO A 282 -20.77 -20.78 -4.48
N LEU A 283 -22.00 -21.23 -4.78
CA LEU A 283 -23.16 -20.34 -4.94
C LEU A 283 -23.45 -19.52 -3.68
N GLU A 284 -23.29 -20.13 -2.49
CA GLU A 284 -23.52 -19.49 -1.20
C GLU A 284 -22.47 -18.42 -0.83
N GLU A 285 -21.42 -18.29 -1.61
CA GLU A 285 -20.37 -17.29 -1.41
C GLU A 285 -20.44 -16.14 -2.43
N VAL A 286 -21.40 -16.17 -3.35
CA VAL A 286 -21.58 -15.09 -4.32
C VAL A 286 -22.03 -13.82 -3.62
N ALA A 287 -21.31 -12.71 -3.86
CA ALA A 287 -21.72 -11.40 -3.41
C ALA A 287 -22.65 -10.76 -4.43
N PHE A 288 -23.76 -10.20 -3.97
CA PHE A 288 -24.70 -9.47 -4.82
C PHE A 288 -24.53 -7.96 -4.63
N LEU A 289 -24.50 -7.23 -5.74
CA LEU A 289 -24.32 -5.80 -5.74
C LEU A 289 -25.40 -5.11 -6.56
N ARG A 290 -25.91 -4.00 -6.03
CA ARG A 290 -26.81 -3.09 -6.73
C ARG A 290 -26.05 -1.80 -7.08
N GLY A 291 -26.16 -1.36 -8.33
CA GLY A 291 -25.55 -0.11 -8.78
C GLY A 291 -24.20 -0.29 -9.46
N GLU A 292 -23.33 0.72 -9.30
CA GLU A 292 -22.07 0.80 -10.00
C GLU A 292 -21.03 -0.16 -9.41
N PHE A 293 -20.47 -1.06 -10.24
CA PHE A 293 -19.38 -1.96 -9.85
C PHE A 293 -18.06 -1.19 -9.80
N ASP A 294 -17.09 -1.70 -9.02
CA ASP A 294 -15.72 -1.20 -8.98
C ASP A 294 -15.58 0.32 -8.82
N LEU A 295 -15.68 0.80 -7.60
CA LEU A 295 -15.64 2.22 -7.27
C LEU A 295 -14.28 2.89 -7.51
N THR A 296 -13.29 2.18 -8.06
CA THR A 296 -11.98 2.78 -8.40
C THR A 296 -12.05 3.83 -9.52
N PHE A 297 -13.12 3.87 -10.31
CA PHE A 297 -13.36 4.96 -11.27
C PHE A 297 -13.40 6.35 -10.63
N LEU A 298 -13.69 6.42 -9.33
CA LEU A 298 -13.69 7.67 -8.58
C LEU A 298 -12.30 8.34 -8.50
N PHE A 299 -11.19 7.59 -8.66
CA PHE A 299 -9.87 8.19 -8.85
C PHE A 299 -9.83 9.07 -10.11
N THR A 300 -10.37 8.54 -11.21
CA THR A 300 -10.44 9.27 -12.48
C THR A 300 -11.38 10.47 -12.35
N LEU A 301 -12.56 10.27 -11.77
CA LEU A 301 -13.53 11.35 -11.55
C LEU A 301 -12.91 12.52 -10.80
N ALA A 302 -12.24 12.24 -9.66
CA ALA A 302 -11.59 13.25 -8.84
C ALA A 302 -10.38 13.93 -9.53
N GLY A 303 -9.82 13.30 -10.57
CA GLY A 303 -8.71 13.84 -11.35
C GLY A 303 -9.12 14.69 -12.54
N VAL A 304 -10.32 14.45 -13.12
CA VAL A 304 -10.76 15.13 -14.36
C VAL A 304 -11.76 16.27 -14.13
N VAL A 305 -12.36 16.37 -12.94
CA VAL A 305 -13.27 17.46 -12.59
C VAL A 305 -12.46 18.68 -12.16
N PRO A 306 -12.49 19.81 -12.89
CA PRO A 306 -11.64 20.98 -12.66
C PRO A 306 -12.29 21.90 -11.58
N ARG A 307 -12.45 21.40 -10.34
CA ARG A 307 -13.06 22.09 -9.20
C ARG A 307 -12.07 22.09 -8.02
N PRO A 308 -11.14 23.07 -7.97
CA PRO A 308 -10.09 23.12 -6.96
C PRO A 308 -10.61 23.26 -5.53
N GLU A 309 -11.80 23.80 -5.33
CA GLU A 309 -12.47 23.91 -4.03
C GLU A 309 -13.00 22.57 -3.49
N LEU A 310 -13.12 21.56 -4.34
CA LEU A 310 -13.57 20.21 -3.98
C LEU A 310 -12.41 19.24 -3.71
N VAL A 311 -11.16 19.69 -3.75
CA VAL A 311 -9.95 18.93 -3.44
C VAL A 311 -9.12 19.67 -2.38
N TYR A 312 -8.18 18.96 -1.74
CA TYR A 312 -7.22 19.64 -0.87
C TYR A 312 -6.37 20.64 -1.65
N PRO A 313 -6.04 21.80 -1.05
CA PRO A 313 -5.10 22.76 -1.65
C PRO A 313 -3.80 22.06 -2.02
N ALA A 314 -3.24 22.39 -3.18
CA ALA A 314 -1.97 21.82 -3.61
C ALA A 314 -0.86 22.12 -2.59
N LEU A 315 -0.15 21.09 -2.13
CA LEU A 315 1.03 21.27 -1.29
C LEU A 315 2.22 21.65 -2.18
N LEU A 316 2.86 22.76 -1.86
CA LEU A 316 4.16 23.14 -2.39
C LEU A 316 5.21 22.81 -1.34
N PRO A 317 5.96 21.69 -1.49
CA PRO A 317 6.96 21.30 -0.51
C PRO A 317 8.06 22.35 -0.37
N VAL A 318 8.46 22.64 0.86
CA VAL A 318 9.54 23.60 1.14
C VAL A 318 10.86 23.06 0.62
N LYS A 319 11.58 23.89 -0.13
CA LYS A 319 12.89 23.54 -0.69
C LYS A 319 14.00 23.86 0.30
N LEU A 320 14.90 22.94 0.50
CA LEU A 320 16.15 23.20 1.22
C LEU A 320 17.09 24.00 0.31
N ALA A 321 17.65 25.10 0.84
CA ALA A 321 18.61 25.90 0.13
C ALA A 321 20.05 25.35 0.30
N TYR A 322 20.74 25.10 -0.79
CA TYR A 322 22.16 24.73 -0.85
C TYR A 322 22.67 24.93 -2.30
N ASP A 323 23.95 25.19 -2.44
CA ASP A 323 24.59 25.31 -3.76
C ASP A 323 25.06 23.94 -4.26
N ASN A 324 25.61 23.12 -3.37
CA ASN A 324 26.10 21.77 -3.66
C ASN A 324 25.66 20.80 -2.58
N ILE A 325 25.06 19.68 -2.98
CA ILE A 325 24.51 18.70 -2.05
C ILE A 325 25.61 18.00 -1.23
N PHE A 326 26.80 17.74 -1.80
CA PHE A 326 27.91 17.12 -1.07
C PHE A 326 28.45 18.07 0.00
N ASP A 327 28.53 19.35 -0.29
CA ASP A 327 28.95 20.36 0.70
C ASP A 327 27.94 20.46 1.83
N ARG A 328 26.64 20.49 1.48
CA ARG A 328 25.56 20.52 2.49
C ARG A 328 25.60 19.30 3.43
N ILE A 329 25.86 18.10 2.91
CA ILE A 329 25.98 16.88 3.75
C ILE A 329 27.25 16.94 4.61
N ARG A 330 28.32 17.53 4.11
CA ARG A 330 29.59 17.68 4.81
C ARG A 330 29.53 18.67 5.97
N GLU A 331 28.72 19.72 5.84
CA GLU A 331 28.48 20.71 6.91
C GLU A 331 27.82 20.08 8.15
N GLY A 332 27.03 19.04 7.97
CA GLY A 332 26.37 18.30 9.05
C GLY A 332 25.22 17.45 8.52
N ASP A 333 24.94 16.41 9.27
CA ASP A 333 23.82 15.52 8.99
C ASP A 333 22.49 16.30 9.01
N PHE A 334 21.54 15.92 8.16
CA PHE A 334 20.23 16.54 8.15
C PHE A 334 19.12 15.54 7.79
N LEU A 335 17.88 15.90 8.14
CA LEU A 335 16.67 15.16 7.83
C LEU A 335 15.81 15.93 6.82
N LEU A 336 15.10 15.20 5.97
CA LEU A 336 13.97 15.69 5.20
C LEU A 336 12.70 15.03 5.70
N HIS A 337 11.67 15.82 5.92
CA HIS A 337 10.34 15.34 6.32
C HIS A 337 9.35 15.53 5.16
N MET A 338 9.24 14.52 4.30
CA MET A 338 8.25 14.50 3.22
C MET A 338 6.84 14.31 3.79
N PRO A 339 5.80 14.83 3.14
CA PRO A 339 5.80 15.63 1.91
C PRO A 339 5.98 17.14 2.17
N TYR A 340 6.13 17.56 3.41
CA TYR A 340 6.23 18.99 3.79
C TYR A 340 7.49 19.63 3.23
N GLN A 341 8.59 18.89 3.22
CA GLN A 341 9.84 19.27 2.56
C GLN A 341 10.02 18.51 1.25
N SER A 342 10.72 19.15 0.32
CA SER A 342 10.94 18.60 -1.02
C SER A 342 11.82 17.36 -0.99
N PHE A 343 11.47 16.36 -1.78
CA PHE A 343 12.30 15.18 -2.06
C PHE A 343 13.51 15.49 -2.96
N GLN A 344 13.57 16.72 -3.52
CA GLN A 344 14.58 17.14 -4.49
C GLN A 344 16.03 16.90 -4.03
N PRO A 345 16.45 17.10 -2.77
CA PRO A 345 17.81 16.82 -2.35
C PRO A 345 18.25 15.35 -2.56
N THR A 346 17.32 14.38 -2.49
CA THR A 346 17.62 12.99 -2.82
C THR A 346 17.89 12.80 -4.32
N VAL A 347 17.14 13.48 -5.16
CA VAL A 347 17.36 13.49 -6.61
C VAL A 347 18.67 14.18 -6.96
N ASP A 348 18.94 15.33 -6.31
CA ASP A 348 20.16 16.13 -6.55
C ASP A 348 21.43 15.38 -6.13
N LEU A 349 21.38 14.59 -5.05
CA LEU A 349 22.48 13.71 -4.65
C LEU A 349 22.89 12.77 -5.79
N LEU A 350 21.91 12.17 -6.47
CA LEU A 350 22.17 11.23 -7.57
C LEU A 350 22.55 11.94 -8.88
N LYS A 351 21.93 13.08 -9.18
CA LYS A 351 22.29 13.89 -10.35
C LYS A 351 23.72 14.44 -10.22
N SER A 352 24.07 14.95 -9.04
CA SER A 352 25.42 15.40 -8.75
C SER A 352 26.42 14.23 -8.80
N ALA A 353 26.04 13.07 -8.22
CA ALA A 353 26.88 11.87 -8.30
C ALA A 353 27.09 11.40 -9.75
N ALA A 354 26.09 11.56 -10.63
CA ALA A 354 26.23 11.19 -12.03
C ALA A 354 27.21 12.09 -12.79
N THR A 355 27.22 13.39 -12.51
CA THR A 355 27.97 14.38 -13.29
C THR A 355 29.34 14.74 -12.73
N ASP A 356 29.53 14.65 -11.42
CA ASP A 356 30.78 15.00 -10.73
C ASP A 356 31.92 14.02 -11.10
N PRO A 357 33.05 14.51 -11.66
CA PRO A 357 34.16 13.65 -12.08
C PRO A 357 34.85 12.93 -10.92
N ASP A 358 34.77 13.45 -9.71
CA ASP A 358 35.39 12.86 -8.52
C ASP A 358 34.55 11.73 -7.89
N VAL A 359 33.30 11.58 -8.31
CA VAL A 359 32.48 10.43 -7.86
C VAL A 359 32.96 9.16 -8.57
N LEU A 360 33.31 8.13 -7.77
CA LEU A 360 33.85 6.85 -8.20
C LEU A 360 32.77 5.77 -8.31
N ALA A 361 31.85 5.76 -7.33
CA ALA A 361 30.83 4.70 -7.25
C ALA A 361 29.51 5.23 -6.67
N VAL A 362 28.41 4.60 -7.12
CA VAL A 362 27.07 4.74 -6.56
C VAL A 362 26.50 3.35 -6.29
N LYS A 363 26.05 3.10 -5.05
CA LYS A 363 25.37 1.84 -4.69
C LYS A 363 23.99 2.19 -4.14
N MET A 364 22.93 1.53 -4.63
CA MET A 364 21.56 1.87 -4.26
C MET A 364 20.64 0.66 -4.21
N THR A 365 19.63 0.70 -3.33
CA THR A 365 18.51 -0.25 -3.32
C THR A 365 17.29 0.40 -3.96
N LEU A 366 16.59 -0.32 -4.84
CA LEU A 366 15.35 0.13 -5.46
C LEU A 366 14.25 -0.91 -5.29
N TYR A 367 13.12 -0.50 -4.72
CA TYR A 367 11.95 -1.35 -4.50
C TYR A 367 10.82 -1.04 -5.49
N ARG A 368 10.52 0.24 -5.71
CA ARG A 368 9.52 0.75 -6.66
C ARG A 368 10.00 2.08 -7.20
N ALA A 369 10.26 2.16 -8.49
CA ALA A 369 10.54 3.42 -9.19
C ALA A 369 9.35 3.81 -10.07
N SER A 370 9.19 5.10 -10.35
CA SER A 370 8.25 5.59 -11.36
C SER A 370 8.79 5.33 -12.77
N GLU A 371 7.92 5.28 -13.78
CA GLU A 371 8.34 5.10 -15.19
C GLU A 371 9.33 6.18 -15.64
N ASP A 372 9.07 7.43 -15.24
CA ASP A 372 9.87 8.61 -15.57
C ASP A 372 10.74 9.05 -14.37
N SER A 373 11.34 8.10 -13.64
CA SER A 373 12.14 8.41 -12.45
C SER A 373 13.43 9.15 -12.82
N GLU A 374 13.60 10.35 -12.25
CA GLU A 374 14.85 11.10 -12.33
C GLU A 374 16.01 10.34 -11.67
N ILE A 375 15.71 9.55 -10.64
CA ILE A 375 16.67 8.68 -9.94
C ILE A 375 17.22 7.60 -10.89
N VAL A 376 16.33 6.87 -11.59
CA VAL A 376 16.74 5.86 -12.58
C VAL A 376 17.53 6.48 -13.71
N THR A 377 17.12 7.66 -14.17
CA THR A 377 17.84 8.43 -15.20
C THR A 377 19.24 8.81 -14.74
N ALA A 378 19.40 9.30 -13.50
CA ALA A 378 20.70 9.67 -12.94
C ALA A 378 21.64 8.44 -12.78
N LEU A 379 21.11 7.28 -12.38
CA LEU A 379 21.89 6.03 -12.27
C LEU A 379 22.40 5.57 -13.65
N LYS A 380 21.56 5.62 -14.69
CA LYS A 380 21.95 5.31 -16.07
C LYS A 380 23.05 6.26 -16.58
N GLU A 381 22.90 7.56 -16.30
CA GLU A 381 23.89 8.56 -16.68
C GLU A 381 25.23 8.36 -15.95
N ALA A 382 25.20 8.03 -14.65
CA ALA A 382 26.40 7.70 -13.89
C ALA A 382 27.17 6.51 -14.50
N ALA A 383 26.45 5.44 -14.87
CA ALA A 383 27.07 4.28 -15.51
C ALA A 383 27.65 4.60 -16.89
N ARG A 384 26.92 5.37 -17.74
CA ARG A 384 27.42 5.84 -19.04
C ARG A 384 28.69 6.68 -18.90
N ARG A 385 28.84 7.42 -17.81
CA ARG A 385 30.06 8.17 -17.43
C ARG A 385 31.13 7.31 -16.76
N LYS A 386 31.00 5.97 -16.87
CA LYS A 386 31.98 4.99 -16.39
C LYS A 386 32.18 4.97 -14.87
N LYS A 387 31.21 5.43 -14.09
CA LYS A 387 31.19 5.24 -12.64
C LYS A 387 30.76 3.82 -12.31
N GLN A 388 31.24 3.27 -11.20
CA GLN A 388 30.79 1.97 -10.71
C GLN A 388 29.40 2.13 -10.10
N VAL A 389 28.37 1.69 -10.82
CA VAL A 389 26.97 1.78 -10.35
C VAL A 389 26.43 0.39 -10.03
N THR A 390 26.11 0.14 -8.76
CA THR A 390 25.50 -1.11 -8.30
C THR A 390 24.09 -0.84 -7.82
N VAL A 391 23.10 -1.50 -8.42
CA VAL A 391 21.69 -1.31 -8.07
C VAL A 391 21.08 -2.67 -7.69
N LEU A 392 20.57 -2.73 -6.47
CA LEU A 392 19.77 -3.86 -6.02
C LEU A 392 18.30 -3.58 -6.31
N VAL A 393 17.70 -4.40 -7.15
CA VAL A 393 16.33 -4.25 -7.60
C VAL A 393 15.46 -5.34 -6.99
N GLU A 394 14.40 -4.96 -6.28
CA GLU A 394 13.40 -5.90 -5.78
C GLU A 394 12.38 -6.23 -6.87
N ILE A 395 12.60 -7.33 -7.59
CA ILE A 395 11.71 -7.76 -8.68
C ILE A 395 10.42 -8.43 -8.21
N LYS A 396 10.32 -8.80 -6.93
CA LYS A 396 9.11 -9.40 -6.31
C LYS A 396 8.24 -8.34 -5.61
N ALA A 397 8.34 -7.06 -6.01
CA ALA A 397 7.43 -6.05 -5.54
C ALA A 397 6.03 -6.33 -6.10
N ARG A 398 5.12 -6.77 -5.23
CA ARG A 398 3.80 -7.30 -5.58
C ARG A 398 3.02 -6.36 -6.50
N PHE A 399 2.54 -6.88 -7.63
CA PHE A 399 1.83 -6.20 -8.72
C PHE A 399 2.66 -5.17 -9.52
N ASP A 400 3.95 -5.02 -9.20
CA ASP A 400 4.89 -4.20 -9.97
C ASP A 400 5.99 -5.08 -10.61
N GLU A 401 5.86 -6.40 -10.58
CA GLU A 401 6.89 -7.34 -11.02
C GLU A 401 7.32 -7.09 -12.47
N GLU A 402 6.36 -7.01 -13.40
CA GLU A 402 6.64 -6.76 -14.82
C GLU A 402 7.37 -5.42 -15.04
N ARG A 403 6.90 -4.38 -14.37
CA ARG A 403 7.50 -3.05 -14.46
C ARG A 403 8.93 -3.03 -13.91
N ASN A 404 9.13 -3.66 -12.75
CA ASN A 404 10.45 -3.71 -12.13
C ASN A 404 11.45 -4.51 -12.98
N ILE A 405 11.00 -5.55 -13.66
CA ILE A 405 11.82 -6.31 -14.62
C ILE A 405 12.24 -5.44 -15.80
N VAL A 406 11.32 -4.68 -16.39
CA VAL A 406 11.62 -3.84 -17.56
C VAL A 406 12.69 -2.79 -17.25
N TRP A 407 12.53 -2.01 -16.20
CA TRP A 407 13.52 -0.96 -15.91
C TRP A 407 14.81 -1.51 -15.28
N ALA A 408 14.80 -2.68 -14.64
CA ALA A 408 16.01 -3.36 -14.22
C ALA A 408 16.89 -3.76 -15.43
N ARG A 409 16.28 -4.30 -16.48
CA ARG A 409 16.98 -4.56 -17.76
C ARG A 409 17.53 -3.28 -18.39
N GLN A 410 16.78 -2.19 -18.38
CA GLN A 410 17.25 -0.90 -18.88
C GLN A 410 18.46 -0.34 -18.11
N LEU A 411 18.56 -0.58 -16.80
CA LEU A 411 19.73 -0.23 -16.01
C LEU A 411 20.95 -1.06 -16.42
N GLU A 412 20.77 -2.37 -16.60
CA GLU A 412 21.83 -3.29 -17.08
C GLU A 412 22.37 -2.87 -18.46
N GLU A 413 21.48 -2.63 -19.41
CA GLU A 413 21.83 -2.15 -20.76
C GLU A 413 22.60 -0.82 -20.75
N SER A 414 22.41 0.00 -19.70
CA SER A 414 23.13 1.25 -19.50
C SER A 414 24.50 1.08 -18.84
N GLY A 415 24.89 -0.16 -18.47
CA GLY A 415 26.16 -0.48 -17.83
C GLY A 415 26.12 -0.49 -16.31
N CYS A 416 24.95 -0.46 -15.67
CA CYS A 416 24.82 -0.67 -14.24
C CYS A 416 25.02 -2.16 -13.90
N HIS A 417 25.66 -2.44 -12.76
CA HIS A 417 25.64 -3.77 -12.17
C HIS A 417 24.33 -3.96 -11.40
N VAL A 418 23.40 -4.73 -11.97
CA VAL A 418 22.06 -4.96 -11.40
C VAL A 418 22.04 -6.31 -10.68
N ILE A 419 21.47 -6.32 -9.46
CA ILE A 419 21.25 -7.52 -8.66
C ILE A 419 19.74 -7.70 -8.51
N TYR A 420 19.21 -8.81 -8.99
CA TYR A 420 17.78 -9.13 -9.05
C TYR A 420 17.30 -9.85 -7.79
N GLY A 421 17.26 -9.12 -6.65
CA GLY A 421 16.82 -9.70 -5.38
C GLY A 421 17.83 -10.69 -4.78
N ILE A 422 17.41 -11.32 -3.69
CA ILE A 422 18.15 -12.38 -2.99
C ILE A 422 17.18 -13.53 -2.74
N PRO A 423 17.55 -14.79 -3.01
CA PRO A 423 16.67 -15.93 -2.72
C PRO A 423 16.22 -15.95 -1.25
N GLY A 424 14.95 -16.21 -1.01
CA GLY A 424 14.37 -16.32 0.33
C GLY A 424 14.18 -15.00 1.09
N VAL A 425 14.79 -13.89 0.66
CA VAL A 425 14.75 -12.60 1.36
C VAL A 425 14.39 -11.47 0.41
N LYS A 426 13.45 -10.58 0.80
CA LYS A 426 13.10 -9.37 0.03
C LYS A 426 13.92 -8.17 0.49
N ILE A 427 14.40 -7.37 -0.46
CA ILE A 427 15.09 -6.12 -0.17
C ILE A 427 14.04 -5.03 0.08
N HIS A 428 13.99 -4.50 1.30
CA HIS A 428 13.04 -3.45 1.64
C HIS A 428 13.69 -2.21 2.28
N SER A 429 14.98 -2.26 2.59
CA SER A 429 15.75 -1.09 3.02
C SER A 429 15.88 -0.04 1.89
N LYS A 430 15.97 1.23 2.27
CA LYS A 430 16.12 2.36 1.35
C LYS A 430 17.46 3.02 1.62
N ILE A 431 18.44 2.69 0.75
CA ILE A 431 19.84 3.02 0.94
C ILE A 431 20.41 3.57 -0.35
N CYS A 432 21.13 4.68 -0.25
CA CYS A 432 22.02 5.17 -1.29
C CYS A 432 23.39 5.47 -0.68
N LEU A 433 24.45 4.97 -1.30
CA LEU A 433 25.84 5.22 -0.96
C LEU A 433 26.55 5.80 -2.17
N VAL A 434 27.13 6.99 -2.01
CA VAL A 434 27.99 7.63 -3.04
C VAL A 434 29.43 7.67 -2.50
N VAL A 435 30.37 7.20 -3.30
CA VAL A 435 31.81 7.22 -2.99
C VAL A 435 32.47 8.28 -3.86
N ARG A 436 33.06 9.30 -3.26
CA ARG A 436 33.68 10.45 -3.91
C ARG A 436 35.15 10.57 -3.48
N ARG A 437 36.03 10.97 -4.40
CA ARG A 437 37.42 11.32 -4.13
C ARG A 437 37.49 12.75 -3.62
N GLU A 438 38.10 12.97 -2.46
CA GLU A 438 38.29 14.31 -1.87
C GLU A 438 39.66 14.35 -1.17
N GLU A 439 40.43 15.39 -1.45
CA GLU A 439 41.71 15.66 -0.76
C GLU A 439 42.66 14.42 -0.72
N GLY A 440 42.69 13.65 -1.80
CA GLY A 440 43.55 12.46 -1.92
C GLY A 440 43.03 11.20 -1.24
N ARG A 441 41.83 11.19 -0.65
CA ARG A 441 41.16 10.05 -0.04
C ARG A 441 39.74 9.90 -0.55
N THR A 442 39.08 8.82 -0.18
CA THR A 442 37.66 8.60 -0.51
C THR A 442 36.78 9.02 0.66
N ARG A 443 35.79 9.86 0.38
CA ARG A 443 34.68 10.16 1.29
C ARG A 443 33.43 9.45 0.82
N ARG A 444 32.60 9.04 1.74
CA ARG A 444 31.36 8.32 1.47
C ARG A 444 30.19 9.15 1.99
N TYR A 445 29.19 9.32 1.14
CA TYR A 445 27.94 10.01 1.43
C TYR A 445 26.83 8.99 1.47
N VAL A 446 26.04 9.00 2.52
CA VAL A 446 24.98 8.02 2.75
C VAL A 446 23.64 8.75 2.84
N HIS A 447 22.65 8.21 2.15
CA HIS A 447 21.25 8.55 2.36
C HIS A 447 20.48 7.29 2.78
N LEU A 448 19.76 7.41 3.92
CA LEU A 448 18.88 6.38 4.47
C LEU A 448 17.46 6.93 4.54
N SER A 449 16.45 6.13 4.24
CA SER A 449 15.08 6.61 4.27
C SER A 449 14.11 5.58 4.87
N THR A 450 13.05 6.09 5.51
CA THR A 450 11.89 5.28 5.91
C THR A 450 11.00 4.97 4.71
N GLY A 451 11.01 5.82 3.67
CA GLY A 451 10.19 5.76 2.47
C GLY A 451 10.93 5.35 1.20
N ASN A 452 10.20 4.89 0.20
CA ASN A 452 10.75 4.46 -1.08
C ASN A 452 11.34 5.63 -1.89
N TYR A 453 12.29 5.31 -2.77
CA TYR A 453 12.82 6.23 -3.77
C TYR A 453 11.84 6.41 -4.93
N ASN A 454 10.73 7.12 -4.66
CA ASN A 454 9.68 7.37 -5.63
C ASN A 454 9.12 8.78 -5.45
N GLU A 455 9.34 9.64 -6.44
CA GLU A 455 9.01 11.06 -6.44
C GLU A 455 7.50 11.32 -6.32
N LYS A 456 6.66 10.39 -6.81
CA LYS A 456 5.20 10.50 -6.74
C LYS A 456 4.70 10.20 -5.33
N THR A 457 5.18 9.11 -4.72
CA THR A 457 4.76 8.76 -3.35
C THR A 457 5.32 9.73 -2.31
N ALA A 458 6.51 10.31 -2.53
CA ALA A 458 7.09 11.33 -1.66
C ALA A 458 6.24 12.61 -1.52
N ARG A 459 5.25 12.82 -2.40
CA ARG A 459 4.31 13.96 -2.33
C ARG A 459 3.09 13.69 -1.46
N VAL A 460 2.84 12.44 -1.08
CA VAL A 460 1.61 12.03 -0.38
C VAL A 460 1.87 11.13 0.83
N TYR A 461 3.11 10.66 1.04
CA TYR A 461 3.51 9.84 2.18
C TYR A 461 4.34 10.67 3.15
N THR A 462 4.07 10.56 4.45
CA THR A 462 4.97 11.13 5.45
C THR A 462 6.14 10.19 5.68
N ASP A 463 7.30 10.59 5.21
CA ASP A 463 8.55 9.83 5.33
C ASP A 463 9.72 10.71 5.73
N LEU A 464 10.79 10.08 6.20
CA LEU A 464 12.00 10.75 6.65
C LEU A 464 13.20 10.26 5.85
N GLY A 465 13.95 11.20 5.28
CA GLY A 465 15.21 10.95 4.60
C GLY A 465 16.38 11.53 5.40
N TYR A 466 17.35 10.71 5.75
CA TYR A 466 18.53 11.08 6.52
C TYR A 466 19.78 11.09 5.67
N PHE A 467 20.51 12.21 5.67
CA PHE A 467 21.74 12.39 4.93
C PHE A 467 22.92 12.54 5.90
N THR A 468 23.99 11.79 5.65
CA THR A 468 25.20 11.81 6.49
C THR A 468 26.47 11.50 5.70
N ALA A 469 27.58 12.08 6.13
CA ALA A 469 28.93 11.69 5.71
C ALA A 469 29.74 11.06 6.88
N ASN A 470 29.07 10.63 7.93
CA ASN A 470 29.69 9.99 9.09
C ASN A 470 30.30 8.63 8.69
N ASP A 471 31.57 8.44 9.03
CA ASP A 471 32.37 7.28 8.62
C ASP A 471 31.84 5.95 9.18
N ASP A 472 31.26 5.93 10.37
CA ASP A 472 30.70 4.71 10.97
C ASP A 472 29.46 4.26 10.21
N PHE A 473 28.52 5.18 9.86
CA PHE A 473 27.39 4.87 8.98
C PHE A 473 27.86 4.39 7.61
N ALA A 474 28.82 5.09 7.04
CA ALA A 474 29.34 4.77 5.71
C ALA A 474 30.05 3.41 5.67
N ARG A 475 30.69 3.00 6.77
CA ARG A 475 31.27 1.67 6.91
C ARG A 475 30.18 0.61 6.96
N ASP A 476 29.23 0.74 7.87
CA ASP A 476 28.16 -0.23 8.03
C ASP A 476 27.37 -0.42 6.73
N ILE A 477 27.10 0.67 5.99
CA ILE A 477 26.40 0.60 4.71
C ILE A 477 27.26 -0.05 3.63
N SER A 478 28.59 0.21 3.60
CA SER A 478 29.50 -0.48 2.68
C SER A 478 29.53 -1.98 2.96
N ASP A 479 29.59 -2.35 4.23
CA ASP A 479 29.59 -3.74 4.68
C ASP A 479 28.25 -4.42 4.37
N LEU A 480 27.13 -3.72 4.54
CA LEU A 480 25.82 -4.23 4.18
C LEU A 480 25.72 -4.54 2.69
N PHE A 481 26.20 -3.66 1.80
CA PHE A 481 26.28 -3.97 0.38
C PHE A 481 27.14 -5.23 0.11
N ASN A 482 28.27 -5.40 0.80
CA ASN A 482 29.11 -6.59 0.66
C ASN A 482 28.40 -7.86 1.17
N VAL A 483 27.61 -7.77 2.26
CA VAL A 483 26.75 -8.89 2.73
C VAL A 483 25.73 -9.27 1.67
N ILE A 484 25.07 -8.28 1.09
CA ILE A 484 24.00 -8.49 0.12
C ILE A 484 24.54 -9.04 -1.21
N THR A 485 25.70 -8.56 -1.66
CA THR A 485 26.26 -8.88 -2.99
C THR A 485 27.32 -9.98 -2.97
N GLY A 486 27.95 -10.28 -1.84
CA GLY A 486 29.15 -11.11 -1.77
C GLY A 486 29.11 -12.22 -0.72
N TYR A 487 27.97 -12.54 -0.12
CA TYR A 487 27.83 -13.56 0.95
C TYR A 487 28.76 -13.34 2.15
N SER A 488 29.24 -12.11 2.37
CA SER A 488 30.07 -11.78 3.53
C SER A 488 29.21 -11.57 4.78
N ARG A 489 29.79 -11.73 5.96
CA ARG A 489 29.14 -11.37 7.22
C ARG A 489 29.95 -10.23 7.86
N PRO A 490 29.34 -9.09 8.25
CA PRO A 490 30.04 -8.06 8.98
C PRO A 490 30.45 -8.59 10.36
N ALA A 491 31.59 -8.19 10.85
CA ALA A 491 32.06 -8.60 12.16
C ALA A 491 31.20 -8.00 13.29
N ARG A 492 30.73 -6.78 13.14
CA ARG A 492 29.87 -6.05 14.10
C ARG A 492 29.35 -4.75 13.48
N TRP A 493 28.06 -4.50 13.64
CA TRP A 493 27.43 -3.23 13.31
C TRP A 493 27.79 -2.15 14.32
N LYS A 494 27.97 -0.89 13.88
CA LYS A 494 28.25 0.25 14.76
C LYS A 494 27.05 1.18 14.91
N ARG A 495 26.38 1.53 13.80
CA ARG A 495 25.31 2.52 13.73
C ARG A 495 24.03 2.01 13.10
N VAL A 496 24.16 0.93 12.34
CA VAL A 496 23.05 0.36 11.58
C VAL A 496 22.84 -1.09 12.03
N ILE A 497 21.61 -1.43 12.33
CA ILE A 497 21.20 -2.81 12.63
C ILE A 497 20.33 -3.31 11.49
N SER A 498 20.57 -4.52 11.00
CA SER A 498 19.80 -5.07 9.89
C SER A 498 19.06 -6.35 10.24
N SER A 499 17.95 -6.64 9.57
CA SER A 499 17.33 -7.96 9.49
C SER A 499 17.90 -8.74 8.29
N PRO A 500 17.77 -10.10 8.27
CA PRO A 500 16.92 -10.91 9.17
C PRO A 500 17.55 -11.30 10.51
N ASN A 501 18.81 -11.04 10.79
CA ASN A 501 19.50 -11.67 11.91
C ASN A 501 19.34 -10.91 13.25
N ASP A 502 19.62 -9.60 13.26
CA ASP A 502 19.90 -8.89 14.51
C ASP A 502 18.77 -7.95 14.97
N LEU A 503 17.87 -7.54 14.03
CA LEU A 503 16.96 -6.42 14.26
C LEU A 503 15.92 -6.69 15.36
N ARG A 504 15.31 -7.88 15.41
CA ARG A 504 14.32 -8.23 16.45
C ARG A 504 14.96 -8.29 17.83
N GLU A 505 16.09 -8.97 17.93
CA GLU A 505 16.81 -9.14 19.19
C GLU A 505 17.30 -7.78 19.74
N TYR A 506 17.73 -6.89 18.85
CA TYR A 506 18.10 -5.54 19.27
C TYR A 506 16.92 -4.72 19.81
N PHE A 507 15.71 -4.87 19.25
CA PHE A 507 14.52 -4.27 19.87
C PHE A 507 14.21 -4.88 21.25
N PHE A 508 14.43 -6.17 21.44
CA PHE A 508 14.29 -6.80 22.74
C PHE A 508 15.28 -6.18 23.75
N GLU A 509 16.55 -6.02 23.39
CA GLU A 509 17.54 -5.38 24.24
C GLU A 509 17.14 -3.94 24.63
N LEU A 510 16.60 -3.16 23.69
CA LEU A 510 16.14 -1.80 23.97
C LEU A 510 14.94 -1.81 24.94
N ILE A 511 13.99 -2.71 24.78
CA ILE A 511 12.83 -2.82 25.69
C ILE A 511 13.28 -3.34 27.06
N ASP A 512 14.18 -4.32 27.13
CA ASP A 512 14.71 -4.85 28.39
C ASP A 512 15.46 -3.78 29.19
N ARG A 513 16.16 -2.87 28.51
CA ARG A 513 16.78 -1.70 29.14
C ARG A 513 15.74 -0.76 29.75
N GLU A 514 14.63 -0.49 29.05
CA GLU A 514 13.54 0.32 29.61
C GLU A 514 12.90 -0.35 30.83
N ILE A 515 12.74 -1.68 30.80
CA ILE A 515 12.27 -2.44 31.96
C ILE A 515 13.24 -2.30 33.15
N ALA A 516 14.54 -2.43 32.90
CA ALA A 516 15.57 -2.30 33.94
C ALA A 516 15.57 -0.89 34.53
N PHE A 517 15.60 0.14 33.71
CA PHE A 517 15.54 1.53 34.15
C PHE A 517 14.23 1.86 34.87
N HIS A 518 13.09 1.30 34.42
CA HIS A 518 11.82 1.51 35.12
C HIS A 518 11.83 0.91 36.54
N ARG A 519 12.40 -0.29 36.69
CA ARG A 519 12.52 -0.94 38.01
C ARG A 519 13.36 -0.13 38.99
N GLU A 520 14.38 0.57 38.50
CA GLU A 520 15.31 1.35 39.34
C GLU A 520 14.86 2.81 39.52
N HIS A 521 14.37 3.45 38.46
CA HIS A 521 14.15 4.90 38.41
C HIS A 521 12.69 5.30 38.16
N HIS A 522 11.78 4.35 37.92
CA HIS A 522 10.35 4.57 37.62
C HIS A 522 10.09 5.50 36.43
N ASN A 523 11.00 5.56 35.45
CA ASN A 523 10.95 6.46 34.32
C ASN A 523 10.94 5.78 32.94
N GLY A 524 10.78 4.45 32.87
CA GLY A 524 10.73 3.71 31.61
C GLY A 524 9.61 4.22 30.70
N PHE A 525 9.95 4.56 29.47
CA PHE A 525 8.98 5.10 28.49
C PHE A 525 9.40 4.80 27.06
N VAL A 526 8.47 4.27 26.29
CA VAL A 526 8.64 3.96 24.86
C VAL A 526 7.56 4.67 24.03
N ILE A 527 7.95 5.30 22.93
CA ILE A 527 7.05 5.73 21.87
C ILE A 527 7.48 5.06 20.56
N ALA A 528 6.57 4.37 19.90
CA ALA A 528 6.84 3.74 18.61
C ALA A 528 5.79 4.12 17.58
N LYS A 529 6.22 4.75 16.48
CA LYS A 529 5.40 5.08 15.30
C LYS A 529 5.77 4.16 14.16
N MET A 530 4.76 3.49 13.58
CA MET A 530 4.95 2.51 12.50
C MET A 530 3.67 2.30 11.68
N ASN A 531 3.76 1.57 10.58
CA ASN A 531 2.55 1.20 9.83
C ASN A 531 1.84 -0.02 10.41
N SER A 532 2.59 -1.01 10.90
CA SER A 532 2.01 -2.27 11.37
C SER A 532 2.78 -2.85 12.55
N LEU A 533 2.03 -3.37 13.52
CA LEU A 533 2.51 -4.17 14.65
C LEU A 533 1.88 -5.56 14.52
N GLU A 534 2.68 -6.58 14.10
CA GLU A 534 2.16 -7.92 13.79
C GLU A 534 3.06 -9.05 14.31
N ASP A 535 4.26 -8.76 14.80
CA ASP A 535 5.14 -9.77 15.39
C ASP A 535 4.69 -10.11 16.82
N THR A 536 4.26 -11.36 17.03
CA THR A 536 3.77 -11.82 18.35
C THR A 536 4.85 -11.77 19.42
N ARG A 537 6.12 -12.02 19.06
CA ARG A 537 7.25 -11.96 19.99
C ARG A 537 7.50 -10.55 20.50
N ILE A 538 7.41 -9.54 19.61
CA ILE A 538 7.49 -8.13 20.02
C ILE A 538 6.30 -7.75 20.89
N VAL A 539 5.08 -8.17 20.53
CA VAL A 539 3.88 -7.89 21.34
C VAL A 539 4.00 -8.50 22.73
N ASP A 540 4.50 -9.73 22.84
CA ASP A 540 4.75 -10.36 24.13
C ASP A 540 5.79 -9.62 24.97
N LYS A 541 6.84 -9.12 24.33
CA LYS A 541 7.87 -8.29 24.98
C LYS A 541 7.29 -6.95 25.47
N LEU A 542 6.38 -6.32 24.70
CA LEU A 542 5.67 -5.11 25.13
C LEU A 542 4.72 -5.40 26.30
N TYR A 543 4.05 -6.55 26.34
CA TYR A 543 3.24 -6.97 27.48
C TYR A 543 4.11 -7.20 28.72
N GLU A 544 5.31 -7.78 28.56
CA GLU A 544 6.28 -7.91 29.67
C GLU A 544 6.68 -6.54 30.20
N ALA A 545 6.99 -5.57 29.33
CA ALA A 545 7.34 -4.22 29.71
C ALA A 545 6.17 -3.49 30.41
N SER A 546 4.94 -3.68 29.92
CA SER A 546 3.74 -3.12 30.57
C SER A 546 3.55 -3.67 31.97
N ARG A 547 3.69 -4.98 32.16
CA ARG A 547 3.61 -5.61 33.49
C ARG A 547 4.72 -5.13 34.44
N ALA A 548 5.87 -4.73 33.90
CA ALA A 548 6.93 -4.12 34.69
C ALA A 548 6.65 -2.64 35.01
N GLY A 549 5.61 -2.02 34.46
CA GLY A 549 5.21 -0.63 34.69
C GLY A 549 5.69 0.36 33.64
N VAL A 550 6.45 -0.06 32.62
CA VAL A 550 6.93 0.82 31.54
C VAL A 550 5.72 1.40 30.80
N ARG A 551 5.68 2.72 30.66
CA ARG A 551 4.65 3.40 29.87
C ARG A 551 4.95 3.27 28.37
N ILE A 552 3.97 2.86 27.57
CA ILE A 552 4.16 2.57 26.15
C ILE A 552 3.09 3.28 25.33
N HIS A 553 3.52 4.15 24.44
CA HIS A 553 2.68 4.83 23.46
C HIS A 553 2.97 4.28 22.06
N LEU A 554 1.97 3.69 21.42
CA LEU A 554 2.07 3.13 20.08
C LEU A 554 1.23 3.94 19.10
N ILE A 555 1.85 4.38 18.01
CA ILE A 555 1.17 5.04 16.89
C ILE A 555 1.23 4.08 15.72
N VAL A 556 0.15 3.31 15.51
CA VAL A 556 0.09 2.24 14.51
C VAL A 556 -1.00 2.57 13.50
N ARG A 557 -0.61 2.95 12.29
CA ARG A 557 -1.55 3.36 11.25
C ARG A 557 -2.46 2.23 10.78
N GLY A 558 -1.91 1.05 10.50
CA GLY A 558 -2.59 -0.07 9.87
C GLY A 558 -2.90 -1.22 10.81
N ILE A 559 -2.27 -2.38 10.57
CA ILE A 559 -2.46 -3.61 11.36
C ILE A 559 -1.87 -3.42 12.76
N CYS A 560 -2.66 -3.72 13.78
CA CYS A 560 -2.22 -3.85 15.16
C CYS A 560 -2.83 -5.11 15.77
N ILE A 561 -2.00 -6.08 16.14
CA ILE A 561 -2.47 -7.31 16.79
C ILE A 561 -2.50 -7.20 18.32
N LEU A 562 -1.91 -6.16 18.89
CA LEU A 562 -1.86 -5.92 20.34
C LEU A 562 -3.22 -5.45 20.86
N VAL A 563 -3.64 -5.96 22.00
CA VAL A 563 -4.83 -5.52 22.75
C VAL A 563 -4.37 -4.60 23.88
N PRO A 564 -4.66 -3.28 23.84
CA PRO A 564 -4.24 -2.35 24.90
C PRO A 564 -5.21 -2.33 26.08
N GLY A 565 -4.75 -1.85 27.24
CA GLY A 565 -5.60 -1.53 28.40
C GLY A 565 -6.26 -2.75 29.07
N VAL A 566 -5.70 -3.95 28.87
CA VAL A 566 -6.18 -5.17 29.55
C VAL A 566 -5.54 -5.28 30.93
N PRO A 567 -6.34 -5.33 32.02
CA PRO A 567 -5.82 -5.39 33.40
C PRO A 567 -4.83 -6.55 33.60
N GLY A 568 -3.67 -6.26 34.18
CA GLY A 568 -2.59 -7.22 34.44
C GLY A 568 -1.82 -7.69 33.20
N LEU A 569 -2.12 -7.17 32.02
CA LEU A 569 -1.44 -7.49 30.77
C LEU A 569 -0.86 -6.26 30.08
N SER A 570 -1.70 -5.27 29.80
CA SER A 570 -1.34 -4.11 28.96
C SER A 570 -1.84 -2.77 29.56
N ASP A 571 -1.89 -2.69 30.88
CA ASP A 571 -2.42 -1.52 31.61
C ASP A 571 -1.75 -0.20 31.22
N THR A 572 -0.45 -0.22 30.89
CA THR A 572 0.35 0.97 30.58
C THR A 572 0.51 1.21 29.08
N ILE A 573 -0.14 0.38 28.24
CA ILE A 573 -0.06 0.49 26.78
C ILE A 573 -1.26 1.26 26.25
N THR A 574 -0.98 2.29 25.45
CA THR A 574 -2.01 3.01 24.70
C THR A 574 -1.65 2.98 23.21
N VAL A 575 -2.64 2.72 22.36
CA VAL A 575 -2.46 2.62 20.91
C VAL A 575 -3.34 3.64 20.20
N LYS A 576 -2.74 4.49 19.37
CA LYS A 576 -3.44 5.41 18.49
C LYS A 576 -3.17 5.07 17.01
N SER A 577 -4.12 5.39 16.15
CA SER A 577 -3.99 5.29 14.68
C SER A 577 -4.37 6.62 14.05
N VAL A 578 -3.52 7.17 13.20
CA VAL A 578 -3.78 8.42 12.46
C VAL A 578 -3.94 8.09 10.99
N VAL A 579 -5.08 8.49 10.42
CA VAL A 579 -5.39 8.39 8.99
C VAL A 579 -5.91 9.75 8.53
N GLY A 580 -5.32 10.33 7.50
CA GLY A 580 -5.69 11.65 7.02
C GLY A 580 -5.22 11.89 5.58
N ARG A 581 -5.08 13.16 5.20
CA ARG A 581 -4.68 13.61 3.87
C ARG A 581 -3.42 12.93 3.35
N PHE A 582 -2.39 12.86 4.20
CA PHE A 582 -1.13 12.18 3.89
C PHE A 582 -1.08 10.82 4.56
N LEU A 583 -0.45 9.86 3.89
CA LEU A 583 -0.29 8.52 4.42
C LEU A 583 0.85 8.52 5.45
N GLU A 584 0.51 8.32 6.73
CA GLU A 584 1.50 8.20 7.82
C GLU A 584 2.36 6.94 7.63
N HIS A 585 3.59 7.12 7.14
CA HIS A 585 4.44 6.01 6.70
C HIS A 585 5.77 5.91 7.44
N SER A 586 6.27 6.98 8.01
CA SER A 586 7.55 6.97 8.74
C SER A 586 7.55 6.01 9.92
N ARG A 587 8.70 5.38 10.19
CA ARG A 587 8.93 4.54 11.36
C ARG A 587 9.95 5.24 12.25
N ILE A 588 9.50 5.58 13.47
CA ILE A 588 10.29 6.30 14.47
C ILE A 588 10.12 5.59 15.80
N PHE A 589 11.23 5.24 16.44
CA PHE A 589 11.25 4.54 17.73
C PHE A 589 12.02 5.35 18.75
N PHE A 590 11.34 5.71 19.83
CA PHE A 590 11.90 6.47 20.95
C PHE A 590 11.95 5.60 22.19
N PHE A 591 13.09 5.60 22.86
CA PHE A 591 13.33 4.97 24.16
C PHE A 591 13.89 6.03 25.13
N ASN A 592 13.28 6.15 26.31
CA ASN A 592 13.68 7.13 27.31
C ASN A 592 15.12 6.91 27.83
N ASN A 593 15.54 5.64 27.94
CA ASN A 593 16.90 5.25 28.27
C ASN A 593 17.45 6.02 29.49
N ASN A 594 16.67 6.10 30.57
CA ASN A 594 16.99 6.86 31.78
C ASN A 594 17.33 8.34 31.49
N SER A 595 16.56 9.01 30.65
CA SER A 595 16.70 10.40 30.20
C SER A 595 17.88 10.69 29.24
N ASP A 596 18.67 9.69 28.87
CA ASP A 596 19.61 9.75 27.74
C ASP A 596 18.91 9.22 26.48
N HIS A 597 18.02 10.04 25.94
CA HIS A 597 17.07 9.64 24.92
C HIS A 597 17.73 9.03 23.69
N ARG A 598 17.26 7.84 23.32
CA ARG A 598 17.64 7.17 22.07
C ARG A 598 16.49 7.21 21.08
N ILE A 599 16.76 7.69 19.87
CA ILE A 599 15.76 7.80 18.81
C ILE A 599 16.30 7.14 17.55
N PHE A 600 15.48 6.27 16.98
CA PHE A 600 15.83 5.50 15.80
C PHE A 600 14.83 5.74 14.68
N LEU A 601 15.33 5.70 13.45
CA LEU A 601 14.54 5.57 12.24
C LEU A 601 14.70 4.16 11.68
N SER A 602 13.65 3.68 11.00
CA SER A 602 13.68 2.34 10.40
C SER A 602 12.94 2.27 9.08
N SER A 603 13.36 1.33 8.23
CA SER A 603 12.55 0.87 7.10
C SER A 603 11.57 -0.24 7.51
N ALA A 604 11.76 -0.86 8.67
CA ALA A 604 10.96 -1.96 9.20
C ALA A 604 9.76 -1.48 10.01
N ASP A 605 8.63 -2.15 9.82
CA ASP A 605 7.56 -2.26 10.80
C ASP A 605 7.85 -3.40 11.78
N TRP A 606 7.18 -3.46 12.92
CA TRP A 606 7.25 -4.61 13.83
C TRP A 606 6.38 -5.76 13.33
N MET A 607 6.85 -6.38 12.24
CA MET A 607 6.21 -7.51 11.58
C MET A 607 7.18 -8.68 11.44
N SER A 608 6.69 -9.91 11.66
CA SER A 608 7.47 -11.13 11.52
C SER A 608 8.20 -11.22 10.17
N ARG A 609 7.51 -10.89 9.08
CA ARG A 609 8.13 -10.87 7.74
C ARG A 609 9.26 -9.85 7.60
N ASN A 610 9.22 -8.71 8.32
CA ASN A 610 10.29 -7.70 8.26
C ASN A 610 11.53 -8.20 9.01
N PHE A 611 11.33 -8.91 10.09
CA PHE A 611 12.42 -9.46 10.89
C PHE A 611 13.05 -10.72 10.28
N ASP A 612 12.25 -11.58 9.64
CA ASP A 612 12.68 -12.94 9.28
C ASP A 612 12.95 -13.11 7.78
N ARG A 613 12.30 -12.30 6.90
CA ARG A 613 12.29 -12.52 5.44
C ARG A 613 12.56 -11.25 4.63
N ARG A 614 13.10 -10.20 5.26
CA ARG A 614 13.45 -8.96 4.57
C ARG A 614 14.79 -8.43 5.03
N ILE A 615 15.46 -7.70 4.16
CA ILE A 615 16.55 -6.82 4.53
C ILE A 615 15.96 -5.46 4.84
N GLU A 616 15.94 -5.13 6.10
CA GLU A 616 15.48 -3.87 6.66
C GLU A 616 16.61 -3.23 7.48
N LEU A 617 16.48 -1.94 7.79
CA LEU A 617 17.42 -1.21 8.61
C LEU A 617 16.74 -0.52 9.77
N LEU A 618 17.45 -0.48 10.89
CA LEU A 618 17.27 0.42 12.01
C LEU A 618 18.55 1.22 12.18
N PHE A 619 18.46 2.52 12.36
CA PHE A 619 19.62 3.39 12.59
C PHE A 619 19.31 4.49 13.59
N GLU A 620 20.29 4.75 14.46
CA GLU A 620 20.16 5.74 15.52
C GLU A 620 20.49 7.14 15.02
N ILE A 621 19.68 8.13 15.36
CA ILE A 621 19.98 9.53 15.12
C ILE A 621 20.83 10.06 16.28
N LEU A 622 21.97 10.69 15.96
CA LEU A 622 22.96 11.08 16.95
C LEU A 622 22.88 12.56 17.34
N GLN A 623 22.56 13.42 16.37
CA GLN A 623 22.55 14.87 16.55
C GLN A 623 21.38 15.32 17.45
N PRO A 624 21.63 16.10 18.50
CA PRO A 624 20.60 16.54 19.45
C PRO A 624 19.44 17.27 18.78
N GLU A 625 19.73 18.14 17.80
CA GLU A 625 18.73 18.95 17.09
C GLU A 625 17.80 18.06 16.26
N LEU A 626 18.34 17.02 15.63
CA LEU A 626 17.55 16.06 14.86
C LEU A 626 16.74 15.13 15.77
N LYS A 627 17.28 14.75 16.94
CA LYS A 627 16.52 14.01 17.97
C LYS A 627 15.31 14.83 18.44
N GLU A 628 15.50 16.10 18.72
CA GLU A 628 14.42 17.00 19.17
C GLU A 628 13.36 17.16 18.09
N HIS A 629 13.77 17.30 16.83
CA HIS A 629 12.83 17.35 15.71
C HIS A 629 11.99 16.06 15.59
N LEU A 630 12.61 14.88 15.70
CA LEU A 630 11.90 13.60 15.69
C LEU A 630 10.98 13.44 16.90
N ARG A 631 11.38 13.93 18.07
CA ARG A 631 10.53 13.98 19.26
C ARG A 631 9.30 14.84 19.02
N THR A 632 9.47 16.00 18.40
CA THR A 632 8.34 16.87 18.00
C THR A 632 7.38 16.14 17.07
N ILE A 633 7.88 15.38 16.08
CA ILE A 633 7.01 14.58 15.17
C ILE A 633 6.19 13.57 15.98
N LEU A 634 6.83 12.82 16.89
CA LEU A 634 6.16 11.83 17.73
C LEU A 634 5.13 12.48 18.66
N GLU A 635 5.48 13.58 19.33
CA GLU A 635 4.60 14.28 20.27
C GLU A 635 3.38 14.88 19.56
N MET A 636 3.58 15.54 18.43
CA MET A 636 2.46 16.12 17.66
C MET A 636 1.56 15.03 17.09
N THR A 637 2.13 13.92 16.62
CA THR A 637 1.32 12.78 16.17
C THR A 637 0.53 12.16 17.33
N TRP A 638 1.13 12.10 18.53
CA TRP A 638 0.46 11.58 19.72
C TRP A 638 -0.66 12.51 20.21
N LYS A 639 -0.45 13.83 20.11
CA LYS A 639 -1.45 14.84 20.51
C LYS A 639 -2.58 14.99 19.51
N ASP A 640 -2.45 14.44 18.29
CA ASP A 640 -3.52 14.54 17.29
C ASP A 640 -4.87 14.08 17.87
N ASN A 641 -5.88 14.95 17.73
CA ASN A 641 -7.24 14.73 18.18
C ASN A 641 -8.27 15.07 17.08
N GLN A 642 -7.82 15.20 15.83
CA GLN A 642 -8.67 15.47 14.67
C GLN A 642 -8.72 14.29 13.70
N LYS A 643 -7.63 13.53 13.59
CA LYS A 643 -7.48 12.38 12.70
C LYS A 643 -7.08 11.10 13.44
N ALA A 644 -6.86 11.19 14.74
CA ALA A 644 -6.49 10.04 15.55
C ALA A 644 -7.69 9.20 15.99
N ARG A 645 -7.51 7.89 16.04
CA ARG A 645 -8.42 6.90 16.62
C ARG A 645 -7.70 6.12 17.70
N LEU A 646 -8.35 5.97 18.85
CA LEU A 646 -7.85 5.20 19.99
C LEU A 646 -8.31 3.74 19.86
N LEU A 647 -7.38 2.80 19.91
CA LEU A 647 -7.70 1.37 20.03
C LEU A 647 -8.12 1.07 21.46
N LEU A 648 -9.30 0.49 21.62
CA LEU A 648 -9.90 0.16 22.91
C LEU A 648 -9.64 -1.31 23.29
N PRO A 649 -9.75 -1.67 24.58
CA PRO A 649 -9.66 -3.05 25.03
C PRO A 649 -10.65 -4.00 24.35
N GLN A 650 -11.79 -3.49 23.89
CA GLN A 650 -12.82 -4.21 23.14
C GLN A 650 -12.42 -4.47 21.67
N ARG A 651 -11.18 -4.16 21.29
CA ARG A 651 -10.62 -4.37 19.94
C ARG A 651 -11.26 -3.50 18.84
N THR A 652 -11.92 -2.42 19.23
CA THR A 652 -12.52 -1.44 18.35
C THR A 652 -11.76 -0.12 18.42
N TYR A 653 -11.89 0.69 17.37
CA TYR A 653 -11.30 2.03 17.34
C TYR A 653 -12.35 3.08 17.62
N SER A 654 -12.02 4.01 18.52
CA SER A 654 -12.84 5.19 18.82
C SER A 654 -12.20 6.44 18.24
N PHE A 655 -12.97 7.22 17.49
CA PHE A 655 -12.49 8.47 16.92
C PHE A 655 -12.33 9.54 18.00
N LEU A 656 -11.16 10.19 18.06
CA LEU A 656 -10.81 11.20 19.05
C LEU A 656 -11.08 12.62 18.50
N LYS A 657 -12.30 12.89 18.05
CA LYS A 657 -12.61 14.21 17.47
C LYS A 657 -12.92 15.24 18.58
N ALA A 658 -11.96 16.13 18.87
CA ALA A 658 -12.17 17.27 19.77
C ALA A 658 -12.73 18.48 19.01
N HIS A 659 -13.65 19.22 19.66
CA HIS A 659 -14.21 20.47 19.12
C HIS A 659 -13.42 21.69 19.60
N GLU A 660 -12.86 21.63 20.79
CA GLU A 660 -11.95 22.62 21.38
C GLU A 660 -10.51 22.07 21.37
N ASP A 661 -9.52 22.94 21.40
CA ASP A 661 -8.09 22.60 21.35
C ASP A 661 -7.73 21.63 20.22
N ARG A 662 -8.21 21.94 19.01
CA ARG A 662 -7.98 21.11 17.81
C ARG A 662 -6.51 20.99 17.49
N GLN A 663 -6.01 19.75 17.45
CA GLN A 663 -4.63 19.43 17.11
C GLN A 663 -4.62 18.39 15.98
N SER A 664 -4.16 18.80 14.81
CA SER A 664 -3.93 17.95 13.64
C SER A 664 -2.45 17.95 13.34
N VAL A 665 -1.82 16.79 13.37
CA VAL A 665 -0.39 16.66 13.10
C VAL A 665 -0.04 17.12 11.69
N GLN A 666 -0.89 16.79 10.71
CA GLN A 666 -0.63 17.15 9.31
C GLN A 666 -0.80 18.65 9.06
N GLU A 667 -1.78 19.30 9.67
CA GLU A 667 -1.95 20.75 9.60
C GLU A 667 -0.82 21.48 10.35
N PHE A 668 -0.41 20.95 11.51
CA PHE A 668 0.73 21.50 12.24
C PHE A 668 1.98 21.55 11.38
N PHE A 669 2.34 20.43 10.70
CA PHE A 669 3.56 20.41 9.89
C PHE A 669 3.42 21.18 8.57
N LEU A 670 2.23 21.37 8.04
CA LEU A 670 1.98 22.32 6.94
C LEU A 670 2.35 23.75 7.34
N GLY A 671 2.05 24.16 8.58
CA GLY A 671 2.42 25.48 9.11
C GLY A 671 3.86 25.55 9.64
N TYR A 672 4.40 24.47 10.19
CA TYR A 672 5.73 24.44 10.80
C TYR A 672 6.86 24.68 9.78
N TYR A 673 6.70 24.20 8.55
CA TYR A 673 7.68 24.37 7.48
C TYR A 673 7.35 25.54 6.54
N ALA A 674 6.12 26.13 6.58
CA ALA A 674 5.74 27.29 5.79
C ALA A 674 6.45 28.54 6.31
#